data_1b2f832ba3f5dd40baaa58630ec7bfd0
#
_entry.id   1b2f832ba3f5dd40baaa58630ec7bfd0
#
_cell.length_a   1.000
_cell.length_b   1.000
_cell.length_c   1.000
_cell.angle_alpha   90.00
_cell.angle_beta   90.00
_cell.angle_gamma   90.00
#
_symmetry.space_group_name_H-M   'P 1'
#
loop_
_entity.id
_entity.type
_entity.pdbx_description
1 polymer ?
#
loop_
_entity_poly.entity_id
_entity_poly.type
_entity_poly.pdbx_seq_one_letter_code
_entity_poly.pdbx_strand_id
1 'polypeptide(L)'
;MGALCCKKQYQRRLVRILAVLAPAALFLVCLVSLAGQANAESGRTVRINEIMVKNLSGLQGQDGQPVDWVELYNASEQPVSLKDVGLSNKAGDAYAWVFPEYILAPGEYLVVYADGLDCADETGFHTPFHLSASGGTLTLTAPNGTVLDKLVYPKQKWDVPYGRLQQSPEQSGFFAAATPGSANPAAFWGGETQAAQPGEAVTFSHSAGSYTEPFVLQMEASDEDSLILYTLDGSEPNTGSLLYTKGVPIRDLTGMPNRYVSVLSSTESLGGDTREFVWTDEAGNTSVSAARMLQYLQPELEPVSKAVTVRARTCKDGKLGETVTTATYFVNSEQGFPRVSITTDPELLFNSQNGLLVPGGLHWTAAALGAAQSQNIANYMTDASAAVNCEIFSADGTRQSSQSGTMRLSGNASRLEKQKSLLFTDETGQSIKLRAQHNNNVVYYPYLDAFWKNYLSQQQIGAVENSFVDLYIDGEYWGIYSLQNTMTGYLAAVAETDKKQLYLCKFKSLMAQEQNYGIEIANGGSEAQQAFAEFRSQVCRRDFRREEDMRWLESQMDVDELIRYLAAEFYLQNSDWESNNVSFWKTKQNNGTSMGDGRWRQVLYDLDMTMSFVTIDTIGSFLEIDFSQGTPEEWNAQLEQKIARDAQHEEDFFPLLVCKLWQSQEFRLRFRQYAMQAYAADGIYGAQKVLPALQEHFALLSTQMERNLRRLYGGQGIEDRMQHWAEQSQYVCDFATERAEYMLWYTNRACYGC
;
A
#
# COMPACT_ATOMS: atom_id res chain seq x y z
N MET A 1 88.99 -0.22 33.60
CA MET A 1 88.28 -1.52 33.85
C MET A 1 87.08 -1.41 34.76
N GLY A 2 86.61 -0.21 35.17
CA GLY A 2 85.48 0.00 36.11
C GLY A 2 84.08 0.17 35.45
N ALA A 3 84.01 0.45 34.14
CA ALA A 3 82.73 0.82 33.51
C ALA A 3 81.99 -0.38 32.83
N LEU A 4 82.62 -1.50 32.60
CA LEU A 4 82.01 -2.67 31.99
C LEU A 4 81.35 -3.65 32.98
N CYS A 5 81.72 -3.59 34.28
CA CYS A 5 81.11 -4.47 35.29
C CYS A 5 79.72 -3.97 35.76
N CYS A 6 79.45 -2.66 35.71
CA CYS A 6 78.17 -2.10 36.14
C CYS A 6 77.03 -2.30 35.10
N LYS A 7 77.36 -2.34 33.80
CA LYS A 7 76.40 -2.61 32.73
C LYS A 7 75.82 -4.05 32.75
N LYS A 8 76.73 -5.05 33.08
CA LYS A 8 76.29 -6.44 33.15
C LYS A 8 75.38 -6.77 34.36
N GLN A 9 75.55 -6.05 35.45
CA GLN A 9 74.76 -6.21 36.65
C GLN A 9 73.37 -5.53 36.49
N TYR A 10 73.31 -4.43 35.77
CA TYR A 10 72.04 -3.76 35.47
C TYR A 10 71.17 -4.55 34.42
N GLN A 11 71.82 -5.13 33.41
CA GLN A 11 71.14 -5.98 32.45
C GLN A 11 70.59 -7.29 33.10
N ARG A 12 71.34 -7.89 34.06
CA ARG A 12 70.87 -9.09 34.79
C ARG A 12 69.71 -8.78 35.78
N ARG A 13 69.65 -7.56 36.31
CA ARG A 13 68.52 -7.13 37.14
C ARG A 13 67.29 -6.78 36.29
N LEU A 14 67.45 -6.15 35.11
CA LEU A 14 66.34 -5.88 34.17
C LEU A 14 65.73 -7.19 33.65
N VAL A 15 66.55 -8.16 33.26
CA VAL A 15 66.07 -9.46 32.78
C VAL A 15 65.35 -10.26 33.88
N ARG A 16 65.79 -10.15 35.17
CA ARG A 16 65.07 -10.75 36.30
C ARG A 16 63.78 -10.06 36.69
N ILE A 17 63.70 -8.73 36.50
CA ILE A 17 62.46 -7.96 36.70
C ILE A 17 61.49 -8.21 35.60
N LEU A 18 61.95 -8.31 34.34
CA LEU A 18 61.11 -8.67 33.19
C LEU A 18 60.65 -10.14 33.25
N ALA A 19 61.47 -11.07 33.79
CA ALA A 19 61.08 -12.45 33.92
C ALA A 19 60.06 -12.72 35.06
N VAL A 20 59.93 -11.80 36.04
CA VAL A 20 58.91 -11.89 37.12
C VAL A 20 57.66 -11.11 36.74
N LEU A 21 57.76 -10.06 35.94
CA LEU A 21 56.62 -9.26 35.51
C LEU A 21 55.87 -9.88 34.33
N ALA A 22 56.54 -10.66 33.46
CA ALA A 22 55.93 -11.31 32.31
C ALA A 22 54.82 -12.35 32.71
N PRO A 23 55.00 -13.25 33.65
CA PRO A 23 53.93 -14.15 34.11
C PRO A 23 52.83 -13.40 34.89
N ALA A 24 53.15 -12.32 35.62
CA ALA A 24 52.16 -11.53 36.30
C ALA A 24 51.33 -10.69 35.33
N ALA A 25 51.91 -10.16 34.27
CA ALA A 25 51.17 -9.47 33.22
C ALA A 25 50.32 -10.44 32.37
N LEU A 26 50.83 -11.65 32.10
CA LEU A 26 50.07 -12.69 31.41
C LEU A 26 48.89 -13.21 32.29
N PHE A 27 49.09 -13.31 33.60
CA PHE A 27 48.05 -13.68 34.54
C PHE A 27 47.01 -12.59 34.71
N LEU A 28 47.39 -11.31 34.66
CA LEU A 28 46.47 -10.18 34.68
C LEU A 28 45.72 -10.04 33.35
N VAL A 29 46.35 -10.32 32.21
CA VAL A 29 45.68 -10.38 30.91
C VAL A 29 44.74 -11.56 30.81
N CYS A 30 45.10 -12.73 31.35
CA CYS A 30 44.18 -13.86 31.45
C CYS A 30 43.06 -13.62 32.43
N LEU A 31 43.27 -12.94 33.57
CA LEU A 31 42.22 -12.55 34.49
C LEU A 31 41.28 -11.46 33.89
N VAL A 32 41.82 -10.52 33.14
CA VAL A 32 40.98 -9.51 32.43
C VAL A 32 40.24 -10.14 31.26
N SER A 33 40.82 -11.11 30.54
CA SER A 33 40.11 -11.83 29.50
C SER A 33 39.09 -12.84 30.06
N LEU A 34 39.38 -13.49 31.22
CA LEU A 34 38.40 -14.33 31.93
C LEU A 34 37.30 -13.46 32.58
N ALA A 35 37.62 -12.30 33.14
CA ALA A 35 36.61 -11.35 33.61
C ALA A 35 35.82 -10.75 32.44
N GLY A 36 36.44 -10.51 31.27
CA GLY A 36 35.77 -10.08 30.05
C GLY A 36 34.87 -11.18 29.45
N GLN A 37 35.25 -12.45 29.54
CA GLN A 37 34.41 -13.58 29.15
C GLN A 37 33.31 -13.87 30.18
N ALA A 38 33.59 -13.75 31.47
CA ALA A 38 32.56 -13.86 32.52
C ALA A 38 31.57 -12.71 32.47
N ASN A 39 31.97 -11.48 32.09
CA ASN A 39 31.07 -10.37 31.82
C ASN A 39 30.31 -10.53 30.47
N ALA A 40 30.83 -11.27 29.50
CA ALA A 40 30.11 -11.59 28.26
C ALA A 40 29.03 -12.68 28.48
N GLU A 41 29.23 -13.60 29.43
CA GLU A 41 28.20 -14.56 29.82
C GLU A 41 27.23 -13.98 30.89
N SER A 42 27.65 -13.06 31.75
CA SER A 42 26.77 -12.36 32.68
C SER A 42 25.95 -11.22 32.07
N GLY A 43 26.17 -10.89 30.82
CA GLY A 43 25.56 -9.74 30.14
C GLY A 43 24.13 -9.93 29.65
N ARG A 44 23.55 -11.13 29.74
CA ARG A 44 22.15 -11.37 29.35
C ARG A 44 21.24 -11.52 30.56
N THR A 45 21.19 -10.50 31.39
CA THR A 45 20.30 -10.49 32.55
C THR A 45 18.85 -10.29 32.18
N VAL A 46 18.58 -9.43 31.19
CA VAL A 46 17.24 -9.23 30.59
C VAL A 46 17.29 -9.65 29.14
N ARG A 47 16.29 -10.40 28.70
CA ARG A 47 16.19 -10.87 27.33
C ARG A 47 14.79 -10.70 26.77
N ILE A 48 14.68 -10.62 25.45
CA ILE A 48 13.44 -10.72 24.70
C ILE A 48 13.05 -12.18 24.70
N ASN A 49 11.99 -12.52 25.43
CA ASN A 49 11.57 -13.89 25.71
C ASN A 49 10.64 -14.43 24.62
N GLU A 50 9.58 -13.72 24.33
CA GLU A 50 8.52 -14.08 23.40
C GLU A 50 8.01 -12.86 22.64
N ILE A 51 7.54 -13.07 21.43
CA ILE A 51 6.79 -12.06 20.65
C ILE A 51 5.56 -12.69 20.06
N MET A 52 4.50 -11.92 19.97
CA MET A 52 3.33 -12.24 19.18
C MET A 52 3.15 -11.17 18.11
N VAL A 53 3.29 -11.58 16.88
CA VAL A 53 3.00 -10.75 15.70
C VAL A 53 1.83 -11.38 14.98
N LYS A 54 0.93 -10.59 14.40
CA LYS A 54 -0.33 -11.09 13.84
C LYS A 54 -1.24 -11.72 14.92
N ASN A 55 -1.34 -11.03 16.05
CA ASN A 55 -2.25 -11.43 17.13
C ASN A 55 -3.71 -11.18 16.70
N LEU A 56 -4.53 -12.23 16.72
CA LEU A 56 -5.96 -12.16 16.36
C LEU A 56 -6.88 -12.51 17.54
N SER A 57 -6.43 -13.38 18.44
CA SER A 57 -7.27 -13.90 19.52
C SER A 57 -6.62 -13.83 20.91
N GLY A 58 -5.38 -13.29 21.00
CA GLY A 58 -4.60 -13.22 22.23
C GLY A 58 -4.82 -11.93 23.03
N LEU A 59 -3.74 -11.35 23.57
CA LEU A 59 -3.80 -10.14 24.39
C LEU A 59 -4.42 -8.98 23.64
N GLN A 60 -5.30 -8.27 24.31
CA GLN A 60 -6.02 -7.10 23.81
C GLN A 60 -5.41 -5.81 24.35
N GLY A 61 -5.39 -4.76 23.54
CA GLY A 61 -5.07 -3.41 23.94
C GLY A 61 -6.23 -2.72 24.68
N GLN A 62 -6.09 -1.43 24.96
CA GLN A 62 -7.11 -0.62 25.66
C GLN A 62 -8.47 -0.62 24.95
N ASP A 63 -8.49 -0.72 23.65
CA ASP A 63 -9.69 -0.72 22.79
C ASP A 63 -10.37 -2.11 22.67
N GLY A 64 -9.84 -3.11 23.37
CA GLY A 64 -10.34 -4.48 23.33
C GLY A 64 -9.96 -5.24 22.05
N GLN A 65 -9.11 -4.67 21.18
CA GLN A 65 -8.62 -5.36 19.98
C GLN A 65 -7.32 -6.09 20.28
N PRO A 66 -7.10 -7.25 19.64
CA PRO A 66 -5.82 -7.96 19.72
C PRO A 66 -4.68 -7.08 19.16
N VAL A 67 -3.59 -6.98 19.89
CA VAL A 67 -2.43 -6.18 19.51
C VAL A 67 -1.15 -7.01 19.56
N ASP A 68 -0.18 -6.68 18.72
CA ASP A 68 1.14 -7.26 18.75
C ASP A 68 1.85 -6.93 20.07
N TRP A 69 2.69 -7.82 20.55
CA TRP A 69 3.41 -7.59 21.79
C TRP A 69 4.79 -8.25 21.83
N VAL A 70 5.63 -7.73 22.70
CA VAL A 70 6.98 -8.21 23.03
C VAL A 70 7.02 -8.51 24.50
N GLU A 71 7.55 -9.66 24.89
CA GLU A 71 7.77 -10.00 26.28
C GLU A 71 9.26 -9.97 26.61
N LEU A 72 9.59 -9.31 27.71
CA LEU A 72 10.91 -9.35 28.34
C LEU A 72 10.91 -10.30 29.53
N TYR A 73 12.06 -10.89 29.82
CA TYR A 73 12.27 -11.76 30.97
C TYR A 73 13.57 -11.43 31.69
N ASN A 74 13.51 -11.25 33.01
CA ASN A 74 14.70 -11.13 33.84
C ASN A 74 15.21 -12.53 34.25
N ALA A 75 16.25 -12.99 33.59
CA ALA A 75 16.86 -14.28 33.82
C ALA A 75 17.87 -14.28 34.99
N SER A 76 18.08 -13.15 35.66
CA SER A 76 19.02 -13.02 36.76
C SER A 76 18.37 -13.18 38.13
N GLU A 77 19.18 -13.39 39.17
CA GLU A 77 18.73 -13.45 40.57
C GLU A 77 18.60 -12.06 41.23
N GLN A 78 18.82 -10.99 40.47
CA GLN A 78 18.77 -9.58 40.95
C GLN A 78 17.72 -8.80 40.21
N PRO A 79 17.07 -7.81 40.86
CA PRO A 79 16.21 -6.84 40.18
C PRO A 79 17.00 -6.04 39.14
N VAL A 80 16.43 -5.80 37.97
CA VAL A 80 17.07 -5.02 36.90
C VAL A 80 16.24 -3.79 36.60
N SER A 81 16.89 -2.61 36.59
CA SER A 81 16.24 -1.38 36.17
C SER A 81 16.20 -1.30 34.65
N LEU A 82 15.01 -1.11 34.11
CA LEU A 82 14.80 -0.85 32.67
C LEU A 82 14.82 0.64 32.34
N LYS A 83 15.00 1.54 33.31
CA LYS A 83 15.06 2.98 33.08
C LYS A 83 16.07 3.32 31.98
N ASP A 84 15.63 4.08 30.99
CA ASP A 84 16.43 4.55 29.86
C ASP A 84 16.98 3.42 28.96
N VAL A 85 16.49 2.17 29.10
CA VAL A 85 16.78 1.08 28.18
C VAL A 85 15.97 1.28 26.90
N GLY A 86 16.61 1.15 25.74
CA GLY A 86 15.96 1.24 24.44
C GLY A 86 15.45 -0.10 23.92
N LEU A 87 14.25 -0.12 23.37
CA LEU A 87 13.69 -1.23 22.57
C LEU A 87 13.47 -0.74 21.14
N SER A 88 13.99 -1.46 20.15
CA SER A 88 13.89 -1.03 18.76
C SER A 88 13.66 -2.17 17.80
N ASN A 89 12.82 -1.91 16.79
CA ASN A 89 12.61 -2.74 15.61
C ASN A 89 13.31 -2.18 14.35
N LYS A 90 14.12 -1.10 14.49
CA LYS A 90 14.77 -0.39 13.38
C LYS A 90 16.29 -0.55 13.43
N ALA A 91 16.89 -0.91 12.29
CA ALA A 91 18.34 -0.89 12.16
C ALA A 91 18.86 0.56 12.22
N GLY A 92 19.89 0.80 13.05
CA GLY A 92 20.52 2.11 13.21
C GLY A 92 19.84 3.06 14.20
N ASP A 93 18.68 2.71 14.74
CA ASP A 93 17.98 3.45 15.79
C ASP A 93 17.78 2.56 17.02
N ALA A 94 18.74 2.56 17.94
CA ALA A 94 18.74 1.69 19.12
C ALA A 94 17.70 2.09 20.18
N TYR A 95 17.18 3.30 20.11
CA TYR A 95 16.26 3.90 21.07
C TYR A 95 14.97 4.36 20.41
N ALA A 96 14.43 3.56 19.46
CA ALA A 96 13.15 3.84 18.81
C ALA A 96 12.00 3.97 19.82
N TRP A 97 12.13 3.31 20.95
CA TRP A 97 11.35 3.52 22.17
C TRP A 97 12.23 3.32 23.40
N VAL A 98 11.94 4.03 24.48
CA VAL A 98 12.76 4.03 25.70
C VAL A 98 11.88 3.73 26.91
N PHE A 99 12.26 2.73 27.70
CA PHE A 99 11.53 2.38 28.91
C PHE A 99 11.53 3.53 29.92
N PRO A 100 10.38 3.83 30.54
CA PRO A 100 10.31 4.69 31.71
C PRO A 100 10.96 4.00 32.92
N GLU A 101 10.87 4.60 34.10
CA GLU A 101 11.39 4.00 35.32
C GLU A 101 10.57 2.74 35.69
N TYR A 102 11.17 1.57 35.50
CA TYR A 102 10.61 0.28 35.86
C TYR A 102 11.69 -0.65 36.39
N ILE A 103 11.38 -1.42 37.41
CA ILE A 103 12.29 -2.43 37.99
C ILE A 103 11.71 -3.80 37.71
N LEU A 104 12.36 -4.56 36.86
CA LEU A 104 11.98 -5.94 36.52
C LEU A 104 12.55 -6.87 37.58
N ALA A 105 11.70 -7.50 38.37
CA ALA A 105 12.11 -8.38 39.47
C ALA A 105 12.78 -9.66 38.93
N PRO A 106 13.55 -10.40 39.77
CA PRO A 106 14.13 -11.69 39.38
C PRO A 106 13.04 -12.68 38.94
N GLY A 107 13.20 -13.27 37.75
CA GLY A 107 12.25 -14.23 37.21
C GLY A 107 10.94 -13.63 36.66
N GLU A 108 10.81 -12.31 36.64
CA GLU A 108 9.62 -11.61 36.15
C GLU A 108 9.59 -11.57 34.62
N TYR A 109 8.37 -11.68 34.10
CA TYR A 109 8.01 -11.49 32.70
C TYR A 109 7.26 -10.16 32.54
N LEU A 110 7.65 -9.35 31.57
CA LEU A 110 7.05 -8.05 31.30
C LEU A 110 6.57 -7.99 29.84
N VAL A 111 5.27 -7.88 29.64
CA VAL A 111 4.67 -7.66 28.32
C VAL A 111 4.70 -6.19 27.95
N VAL A 112 5.11 -5.89 26.75
CA VAL A 112 5.12 -4.55 26.14
C VAL A 112 4.32 -4.62 24.84
N TYR A 113 3.30 -3.81 24.71
CA TYR A 113 2.44 -3.73 23.54
C TYR A 113 3.12 -2.99 22.38
N ALA A 114 3.06 -3.55 21.18
CA ALA A 114 3.64 -2.97 19.98
C ALA A 114 2.54 -2.47 19.05
N ASP A 115 1.79 -1.46 19.49
CA ASP A 115 0.54 -0.98 18.92
C ASP A 115 0.58 0.47 18.40
N GLY A 116 1.74 1.13 18.49
CA GLY A 116 1.94 2.48 17.96
C GLY A 116 1.49 3.62 18.88
N LEU A 117 1.04 3.34 20.12
CA LEU A 117 0.45 4.37 21.01
C LEU A 117 1.48 5.24 21.74
N ASP A 118 2.72 4.78 21.93
CA ASP A 118 3.79 5.51 22.65
C ASP A 118 3.36 6.04 24.02
N CYS A 119 2.81 5.17 24.86
CA CYS A 119 2.32 5.54 26.18
C CYS A 119 2.59 4.46 27.24
N ALA A 120 2.27 4.78 28.49
CA ALA A 120 2.13 3.83 29.59
C ALA A 120 0.80 4.09 30.27
N ASP A 121 0.01 3.05 30.48
CA ASP A 121 -1.32 3.13 31.07
C ASP A 121 -1.62 1.93 31.99
N GLU A 122 -2.89 1.72 32.33
CA GLU A 122 -3.32 0.63 33.22
C GLU A 122 -3.10 -0.77 32.62
N THR A 123 -2.98 -0.89 31.28
CA THR A 123 -2.71 -2.15 30.58
C THR A 123 -1.22 -2.48 30.50
N GLY A 124 -0.34 -1.48 30.53
CA GLY A 124 1.11 -1.66 30.50
C GLY A 124 1.86 -0.59 29.70
N PHE A 125 2.94 -1.03 29.06
CA PHE A 125 3.79 -0.19 28.21
C PHE A 125 3.45 -0.41 26.73
N HIS A 126 3.40 0.70 25.97
CA HIS A 126 3.05 0.73 24.55
C HIS A 126 4.16 1.40 23.76
N THR A 127 4.65 0.75 22.70
CA THR A 127 5.68 1.31 21.83
C THR A 127 5.08 2.14 20.69
N PRO A 128 5.82 3.13 20.12
CA PRO A 128 5.39 3.89 18.94
C PRO A 128 5.48 3.11 17.62
N PHE A 129 5.73 1.80 17.66
CA PHE A 129 5.91 0.98 16.47
C PHE A 129 5.13 -0.33 16.57
N HIS A 130 4.83 -0.89 15.40
CA HIS A 130 4.29 -2.24 15.22
C HIS A 130 5.39 -3.21 14.84
N LEU A 131 5.15 -4.51 15.02
CA LEU A 131 6.06 -5.57 14.58
C LEU A 131 5.79 -5.95 13.11
N SER A 132 6.85 -6.31 12.39
CA SER A 132 6.73 -6.71 10.98
C SER A 132 6.31 -8.17 10.85
N ALA A 133 5.18 -8.42 10.20
CA ALA A 133 4.71 -9.77 9.90
C ALA A 133 5.64 -10.56 8.95
N SER A 134 6.43 -9.88 8.12
CA SER A 134 7.38 -10.51 7.20
C SER A 134 8.72 -10.90 7.84
N GLY A 135 8.85 -10.68 9.15
CA GLY A 135 10.08 -10.90 9.90
C GLY A 135 10.84 -9.62 10.18
N GLY A 136 11.80 -9.69 11.10
CA GLY A 136 12.55 -8.52 11.52
C GLY A 136 13.59 -8.80 12.59
N THR A 137 14.04 -7.74 13.22
CA THR A 137 14.98 -7.79 14.33
C THR A 137 14.51 -6.86 15.43
N LEU A 138 14.39 -7.38 16.65
CA LEU A 138 14.23 -6.57 17.85
C LEU A 138 15.56 -6.49 18.59
N THR A 139 15.88 -5.31 19.10
CA THR A 139 17.11 -5.04 19.84
C THR A 139 16.77 -4.35 21.15
N LEU A 140 17.30 -4.86 22.26
CA LEU A 140 17.25 -4.25 23.59
C LEU A 140 18.62 -3.64 23.87
N THR A 141 18.68 -2.34 24.17
CA THR A 141 19.93 -1.59 24.30
C THR A 141 19.99 -0.82 25.63
N ALA A 142 21.07 -1.01 26.38
CA ALA A 142 21.31 -0.27 27.62
C ALA A 142 21.55 1.23 27.38
N PRO A 143 21.36 2.10 28.38
CA PRO A 143 21.57 3.55 28.24
C PRO A 143 22.97 3.97 27.80
N ASN A 144 23.97 3.11 27.98
CA ASN A 144 25.35 3.32 27.54
C ASN A 144 25.64 2.85 26.11
N GLY A 145 24.60 2.42 25.36
CA GLY A 145 24.73 1.92 23.98
C GLY A 145 25.06 0.42 23.86
N THR A 146 25.23 -0.30 24.98
CA THR A 146 25.50 -1.75 24.93
C THR A 146 24.23 -2.51 24.59
N VAL A 147 24.29 -3.40 23.59
CA VAL A 147 23.17 -4.29 23.26
C VAL A 147 23.04 -5.34 24.36
N LEU A 148 21.91 -5.32 25.06
CA LEU A 148 21.56 -6.27 26.10
C LEU A 148 21.08 -7.58 25.51
N ASP A 149 20.17 -7.50 24.53
CA ASP A 149 19.69 -8.68 23.79
C ASP A 149 19.22 -8.31 22.37
N LYS A 150 19.17 -9.32 21.52
CA LYS A 150 18.72 -9.22 20.13
C LYS A 150 17.97 -10.47 19.74
N LEU A 151 16.74 -10.30 19.25
CA LEU A 151 15.92 -11.36 18.68
C LEU A 151 15.72 -11.11 17.18
N VAL A 152 16.20 -12.04 16.35
CA VAL A 152 15.88 -12.06 14.92
C VAL A 152 14.75 -13.05 14.72
N TYR A 153 13.67 -12.63 14.08
CA TYR A 153 12.51 -13.47 13.86
C TYR A 153 12.14 -13.54 12.37
N PRO A 154 11.70 -14.73 11.89
CA PRO A 154 11.31 -14.94 10.50
C PRO A 154 9.89 -14.38 10.23
N LYS A 155 9.37 -14.61 9.01
CA LYS A 155 7.95 -14.37 8.68
C LYS A 155 7.05 -15.01 9.72
N GLN A 156 6.10 -14.25 10.24
CA GLN A 156 5.23 -14.65 11.34
C GLN A 156 3.93 -15.29 10.86
N LYS A 157 3.36 -16.14 11.69
CA LYS A 157 2.08 -16.82 11.49
C LYS A 157 1.02 -16.18 12.38
N TRP A 158 -0.26 -16.32 12.00
CA TRP A 158 -1.39 -15.83 12.79
C TRP A 158 -1.51 -16.60 14.10
N ASP A 159 -1.65 -15.89 15.22
CA ASP A 159 -1.79 -16.42 16.58
C ASP A 159 -0.71 -17.44 16.99
N VAL A 160 0.46 -17.40 16.36
CA VAL A 160 1.58 -18.26 16.66
C VAL A 160 2.74 -17.45 17.21
N PRO A 161 3.03 -17.55 18.50
CA PRO A 161 4.12 -16.80 19.12
C PRO A 161 5.49 -17.33 18.68
N TYR A 162 6.47 -16.44 18.68
CA TYR A 162 7.86 -16.76 18.40
C TYR A 162 8.73 -16.31 19.57
N GLY A 163 9.58 -17.16 20.08
CA GLY A 163 10.39 -16.82 21.24
C GLY A 163 11.52 -17.79 21.50
N ARG A 164 12.05 -17.78 22.72
CA ARG A 164 13.22 -18.54 23.15
C ARG A 164 12.84 -19.68 24.08
N LEU A 165 13.55 -20.82 23.97
CA LEU A 165 13.46 -21.85 24.98
C LEU A 165 14.08 -21.36 26.29
N GLN A 166 13.41 -21.57 27.42
CA GLN A 166 13.93 -21.17 28.72
C GLN A 166 15.23 -21.89 29.06
N GLN A 167 15.34 -23.19 28.70
CA GLN A 167 16.49 -24.02 28.96
C GLN A 167 17.65 -23.82 27.96
N SER A 168 17.39 -23.26 26.80
CA SER A 168 18.36 -22.98 25.72
C SER A 168 18.05 -21.62 25.06
N PRO A 169 18.30 -20.50 25.76
CA PRO A 169 17.86 -19.18 25.32
C PRO A 169 18.55 -18.66 24.07
N GLU A 170 19.59 -19.31 23.60
CA GLU A 170 20.24 -19.08 22.30
C GLU A 170 19.39 -19.62 21.14
N GLN A 171 18.47 -20.54 21.41
CA GLN A 171 17.56 -21.08 20.40
C GLN A 171 16.24 -20.34 20.42
N SER A 172 15.76 -19.95 19.24
CA SER A 172 14.46 -19.32 19.06
C SER A 172 13.64 -20.04 17.99
N GLY A 173 12.33 -20.07 18.19
CA GLY A 173 11.40 -20.76 17.30
C GLY A 173 9.95 -20.44 17.64
N PHE A 174 9.02 -21.02 16.90
CA PHE A 174 7.60 -20.89 17.14
C PHE A 174 7.12 -21.78 18.28
N PHE A 175 6.10 -21.34 19.01
CA PHE A 175 5.41 -22.14 20.04
C PHE A 175 3.95 -22.40 19.62
N ALA A 176 3.37 -23.47 20.17
CA ALA A 176 1.98 -23.83 19.85
C ALA A 176 0.94 -22.92 20.52
N ALA A 177 1.32 -22.23 21.59
CA ALA A 177 0.47 -21.30 22.30
C ALA A 177 1.33 -20.18 22.90
N ALA A 178 0.77 -18.97 22.96
CA ALA A 178 1.38 -17.82 23.62
C ALA A 178 1.34 -18.00 25.14
N THR A 179 2.39 -17.51 25.80
CA THR A 179 2.54 -17.61 27.25
C THR A 179 2.83 -16.26 27.92
N PRO A 180 2.05 -15.20 27.60
CA PRO A 180 2.32 -13.87 28.13
C PRO A 180 2.28 -13.87 29.67
N GLY A 181 3.32 -13.31 30.29
CA GLY A 181 3.48 -13.27 31.74
C GLY A 181 3.99 -14.58 32.37
N SER A 182 4.41 -15.56 31.57
CA SER A 182 4.86 -16.85 32.06
C SER A 182 5.96 -17.50 31.21
N ALA A 183 6.51 -18.62 31.68
CA ALA A 183 7.58 -19.30 30.96
C ALA A 183 7.11 -19.91 29.65
N ASN A 184 7.92 -19.74 28.60
CA ASN A 184 7.68 -20.37 27.31
C ASN A 184 7.64 -21.89 27.41
N PRO A 185 6.91 -22.59 26.53
CA PRO A 185 6.88 -24.05 26.47
C PRO A 185 8.28 -24.66 26.36
N ALA A 186 8.47 -25.84 26.91
CA ALA A 186 9.77 -26.54 26.95
C ALA A 186 10.28 -27.00 25.57
N ALA A 187 9.45 -26.95 24.54
CA ALA A 187 9.81 -27.32 23.17
C ALA A 187 9.15 -26.37 22.15
N PHE A 188 9.85 -26.13 21.05
CA PHE A 188 9.27 -25.40 19.91
C PHE A 188 8.14 -26.18 19.26
N TRP A 189 7.18 -25.47 18.78
CA TRP A 189 6.13 -26.00 17.92
C TRP A 189 6.75 -26.35 16.56
N GLY A 190 6.79 -27.66 16.25
CA GLY A 190 7.40 -28.20 15.02
C GLY A 190 8.82 -28.71 15.13
N GLY A 191 9.34 -29.00 16.33
CA GLY A 191 10.44 -29.97 16.47
C GLY A 191 9.99 -31.28 15.82
N GLU A 192 10.86 -31.97 15.05
CA GLU A 192 10.64 -33.09 14.10
C GLU A 192 9.82 -34.31 14.58
N THR A 193 8.94 -34.15 15.54
CA THR A 193 7.98 -35.16 15.96
C THR A 193 6.58 -34.70 15.60
N GLN A 194 6.15 -35.09 14.41
CA GLN A 194 4.90 -34.74 13.74
C GLN A 194 4.82 -33.27 13.37
N ALA A 195 5.37 -32.93 12.18
CA ALA A 195 4.77 -31.91 11.38
C ALA A 195 3.26 -32.18 11.38
N ALA A 196 2.47 -31.34 12.03
CA ALA A 196 1.07 -31.26 11.71
C ALA A 196 1.05 -31.13 10.18
N GLN A 197 0.53 -32.15 9.50
CA GLN A 197 0.34 -32.12 8.05
C GLN A 197 -0.30 -30.79 7.76
N PRO A 198 0.07 -30.03 6.69
CA PRO A 198 -0.50 -28.73 6.39
C PRO A 198 -1.99 -28.87 6.56
N GLY A 199 -2.57 -28.12 7.51
CA GLY A 199 -3.87 -28.40 8.12
C GLY A 199 -4.86 -28.75 7.03
N GLU A 200 -5.47 -29.91 7.13
CA GLU A 200 -6.32 -30.47 6.09
C GLU A 200 -7.40 -29.49 5.75
N ALA A 201 -7.38 -29.01 4.50
CA ALA A 201 -8.36 -28.06 4.01
C ALA A 201 -9.74 -28.72 4.03
N VAL A 202 -10.75 -27.98 4.46
CA VAL A 202 -12.14 -28.43 4.33
C VAL A 202 -12.53 -28.47 2.85
N THR A 203 -13.08 -29.58 2.41
CA THR A 203 -13.59 -29.74 1.04
C THR A 203 -15.07 -29.38 0.98
N PHE A 204 -15.47 -28.62 -0.01
CA PHE A 204 -16.86 -28.20 -0.26
C PHE A 204 -17.46 -29.00 -1.41
N SER A 205 -18.71 -29.44 -1.29
CA SER A 205 -19.44 -30.21 -2.30
C SER A 205 -19.71 -29.43 -3.59
N HIS A 206 -19.71 -28.10 -3.50
CA HIS A 206 -19.92 -27.19 -4.62
C HIS A 206 -18.75 -26.21 -4.75
N SER A 207 -18.27 -25.98 -5.93
CA SER A 207 -17.24 -24.98 -6.20
C SER A 207 -17.78 -23.57 -5.98
N ALA A 208 -16.93 -22.65 -5.52
CA ALA A 208 -17.29 -21.23 -5.49
C ALA A 208 -17.69 -20.74 -6.88
N GLY A 209 -18.72 -19.90 -6.97
CA GLY A 209 -19.21 -19.41 -8.26
C GLY A 209 -20.68 -19.01 -8.28
N SER A 210 -21.23 -18.87 -9.49
CA SER A 210 -22.63 -18.47 -9.72
C SER A 210 -23.54 -19.68 -9.90
N TYR A 211 -24.71 -19.60 -9.29
CA TYR A 211 -25.77 -20.60 -9.29
C TYR A 211 -27.12 -19.96 -9.56
N THR A 212 -27.95 -20.61 -10.34
CA THR A 212 -29.33 -20.17 -10.64
C THR A 212 -30.33 -20.58 -9.57
N GLU A 213 -30.01 -21.64 -8.81
CA GLU A 213 -30.89 -22.23 -7.81
C GLU A 213 -30.18 -22.36 -6.45
N PRO A 214 -30.91 -22.21 -5.35
CA PRO A 214 -30.42 -22.51 -4.02
C PRO A 214 -29.99 -23.99 -3.90
N PHE A 215 -28.99 -24.26 -3.05
CA PHE A 215 -28.51 -25.63 -2.78
C PHE A 215 -28.08 -25.78 -1.31
N VAL A 216 -27.76 -27.00 -0.93
CA VAL A 216 -27.22 -27.32 0.39
C VAL A 216 -25.77 -27.70 0.23
N LEU A 217 -24.88 -26.84 0.79
CA LEU A 217 -23.43 -27.08 0.79
C LEU A 217 -23.08 -28.17 1.80
N GLN A 218 -22.41 -29.23 1.37
CA GLN A 218 -21.80 -30.22 2.24
C GLN A 218 -20.30 -29.88 2.41
N MET A 219 -19.78 -30.17 3.59
CA MET A 219 -18.39 -29.97 3.94
C MET A 219 -17.78 -31.25 4.46
N GLU A 220 -16.57 -31.55 4.05
CA GLU A 220 -15.84 -32.75 4.46
C GLU A 220 -14.42 -32.36 4.89
N ALA A 221 -13.98 -32.91 6.03
CA ALA A 221 -12.60 -32.91 6.45
C ALA A 221 -11.96 -34.22 6.01
N SER A 222 -10.69 -34.22 5.64
CA SER A 222 -9.96 -35.43 5.24
C SER A 222 -9.69 -36.37 6.42
N ASP A 223 -9.81 -35.89 7.64
CA ASP A 223 -9.71 -36.65 8.90
C ASP A 223 -11.11 -36.77 9.53
N GLU A 224 -11.64 -37.98 9.62
CA GLU A 224 -12.97 -38.27 10.18
C GLU A 224 -13.13 -37.84 11.65
N ASP A 225 -12.01 -37.74 12.40
CA ASP A 225 -12.03 -37.28 13.79
C ASP A 225 -11.99 -35.75 13.94
N SER A 226 -11.85 -35.00 12.85
CA SER A 226 -11.80 -33.55 12.87
C SER A 226 -13.22 -32.95 12.79
N LEU A 227 -13.51 -32.02 13.69
CA LEU A 227 -14.66 -31.15 13.59
C LEU A 227 -14.42 -30.08 12.50
N ILE A 228 -15.50 -29.59 11.89
CA ILE A 228 -15.46 -28.45 10.99
C ILE A 228 -16.16 -27.27 11.66
N LEU A 229 -15.43 -26.18 11.83
CA LEU A 229 -15.95 -24.90 12.28
C LEU A 229 -16.10 -23.96 11.08
N TYR A 230 -17.18 -23.18 11.03
CA TYR A 230 -17.43 -22.30 9.89
C TYR A 230 -18.09 -20.97 10.28
N THR A 231 -17.95 -19.98 9.39
CA THR A 231 -18.58 -18.65 9.49
C THR A 231 -19.25 -18.28 8.17
N LEU A 232 -20.23 -17.36 8.24
CA LEU A 232 -20.99 -16.84 7.10
C LEU A 232 -20.97 -15.30 7.03
N ASP A 233 -20.17 -14.66 7.86
CA ASP A 233 -20.05 -13.22 8.00
C ASP A 233 -18.69 -12.65 7.54
N GLY A 234 -17.80 -13.52 7.08
CA GLY A 234 -16.45 -13.16 6.67
C GLY A 234 -15.41 -13.36 7.76
N SER A 235 -15.81 -13.47 9.04
CA SER A 235 -14.87 -13.71 10.14
C SER A 235 -14.08 -15.03 9.97
N GLU A 236 -12.89 -15.08 10.54
CA GLU A 236 -12.09 -16.30 10.50
C GLU A 236 -12.65 -17.34 11.48
N PRO A 237 -12.90 -18.59 11.05
CA PRO A 237 -13.43 -19.62 11.95
C PRO A 237 -12.51 -19.91 13.14
N ASN A 238 -13.06 -19.84 14.34
CA ASN A 238 -12.39 -20.09 15.61
C ASN A 238 -13.21 -21.06 16.48
N THR A 239 -12.75 -21.38 17.68
CA THR A 239 -13.41 -22.32 18.58
C THR A 239 -14.80 -21.87 19.04
N GLY A 240 -15.16 -20.61 18.88
CA GLY A 240 -16.50 -20.07 19.15
C GLY A 240 -17.43 -20.02 17.92
N SER A 241 -16.91 -20.40 16.73
CA SER A 241 -17.67 -20.36 15.48
C SER A 241 -18.69 -21.50 15.39
N LEU A 242 -19.56 -21.45 14.36
CA LEU A 242 -20.57 -22.47 14.13
C LEU A 242 -19.91 -23.84 13.89
N LEU A 243 -20.42 -24.87 14.58
CA LEU A 243 -20.02 -26.26 14.35
C LEU A 243 -20.83 -26.83 13.17
N TYR A 244 -20.15 -27.35 12.17
CA TYR A 244 -20.79 -28.05 11.06
C TYR A 244 -21.28 -29.42 11.53
N THR A 245 -22.59 -29.61 11.49
CA THR A 245 -23.27 -30.88 11.85
C THR A 245 -24.13 -31.42 10.73
N LYS A 246 -24.49 -30.55 9.78
CA LYS A 246 -25.36 -30.87 8.63
C LYS A 246 -25.16 -29.82 7.55
N GLY A 247 -25.61 -30.09 6.34
CA GLY A 247 -25.47 -29.17 5.21
C GLY A 247 -25.87 -27.73 5.51
N VAL A 248 -25.12 -26.78 4.94
CA VAL A 248 -25.35 -25.34 5.07
C VAL A 248 -26.18 -24.86 3.88
N PRO A 249 -27.36 -24.26 4.10
CA PRO A 249 -28.20 -23.78 3.01
C PRO A 249 -27.57 -22.53 2.35
N ILE A 250 -27.24 -22.64 1.08
CA ILE A 250 -26.79 -21.54 0.23
C ILE A 250 -28.01 -21.08 -0.58
N ARG A 251 -28.44 -19.83 -0.36
CA ARG A 251 -29.70 -19.32 -0.88
C ARG A 251 -29.55 -17.91 -1.44
N ASP A 252 -30.52 -17.49 -2.24
CA ASP A 252 -30.66 -16.11 -2.66
C ASP A 252 -30.86 -15.19 -1.44
N LEU A 253 -30.05 -14.16 -1.35
CA LEU A 253 -30.09 -13.14 -0.29
C LEU A 253 -30.64 -11.79 -0.82
N THR A 254 -31.22 -11.76 -2.01
CA THR A 254 -31.85 -10.56 -2.58
C THR A 254 -32.87 -9.96 -1.62
N GLY A 255 -32.81 -8.64 -1.43
CA GLY A 255 -33.71 -7.91 -0.53
C GLY A 255 -33.39 -8.03 0.97
N MET A 256 -32.40 -8.85 1.35
CA MET A 256 -31.96 -8.90 2.76
C MET A 256 -31.29 -7.58 3.16
N PRO A 257 -31.44 -7.10 4.41
CA PRO A 257 -30.81 -5.88 4.89
C PRO A 257 -29.30 -5.88 4.70
N ASN A 258 -28.73 -4.70 4.46
CA ASN A 258 -27.29 -4.50 4.42
C ASN A 258 -26.67 -4.67 5.83
N ARG A 259 -25.46 -5.23 5.88
CA ARG A 259 -24.65 -5.34 7.10
C ARG A 259 -23.51 -4.32 7.10
N TYR A 260 -22.79 -4.23 6.00
CA TYR A 260 -21.50 -3.53 5.91
C TYR A 260 -21.56 -2.33 4.96
N VAL A 261 -22.23 -2.45 3.83
CA VAL A 261 -22.25 -1.39 2.80
C VAL A 261 -22.91 -0.10 3.28
N SER A 262 -23.78 -0.18 4.27
CA SER A 262 -24.40 0.98 4.92
C SER A 262 -23.53 1.61 6.02
N VAL A 263 -22.36 1.04 6.32
CA VAL A 263 -21.43 1.64 7.29
C VAL A 263 -20.79 2.88 6.66
N LEU A 264 -20.74 3.97 7.42
CA LEU A 264 -20.18 5.23 6.95
C LEU A 264 -18.70 5.10 6.62
N SER A 265 -18.34 5.26 5.36
CA SER A 265 -16.96 5.14 4.87
C SER A 265 -16.33 6.47 4.41
N SER A 266 -17.05 7.60 4.53
CA SER A 266 -16.57 8.92 4.15
C SER A 266 -17.25 9.99 5.00
N THR A 267 -16.55 11.08 5.27
CA THR A 267 -17.06 12.23 6.05
C THR A 267 -17.50 13.41 5.21
N GLU A 268 -17.46 13.30 3.89
CA GLU A 268 -17.76 14.41 2.96
C GLU A 268 -19.16 15.01 3.10
N SER A 269 -20.09 14.28 3.69
CA SER A 269 -21.50 14.68 3.75
C SER A 269 -22.01 14.93 5.16
N LEU A 270 -21.14 15.08 6.14
CA LEU A 270 -21.56 15.35 7.52
C LEU A 270 -22.04 16.80 7.67
N GLY A 271 -23.24 17.09 7.20
CA GLY A 271 -23.91 18.36 7.42
C GLY A 271 -24.47 18.55 8.85
N GLY A 272 -24.18 17.62 9.76
CA GLY A 272 -24.67 17.65 11.15
C GLY A 272 -23.69 18.25 12.14
N ASP A 273 -24.20 18.78 13.25
CA ASP A 273 -23.38 19.25 14.36
C ASP A 273 -22.90 18.06 15.19
N THR A 274 -21.63 17.66 14.97
CA THR A 274 -21.01 16.54 15.69
C THR A 274 -20.77 16.80 17.16
N ARG A 275 -20.92 18.05 17.63
CA ARG A 275 -20.72 18.44 19.05
C ARG A 275 -21.75 17.82 19.98
N GLU A 276 -22.93 17.41 19.50
CA GLU A 276 -23.96 16.72 20.32
C GLU A 276 -23.51 15.34 20.84
N PHE A 277 -22.42 14.76 20.28
CA PHE A 277 -21.85 13.48 20.70
C PHE A 277 -20.63 13.62 21.61
N VAL A 278 -20.35 14.85 22.05
CA VAL A 278 -19.26 15.15 22.98
C VAL A 278 -19.81 15.17 24.40
N TRP A 279 -19.19 14.40 25.30
CA TRP A 279 -19.47 14.44 26.73
C TRP A 279 -18.26 14.96 27.46
N THR A 280 -18.48 15.90 28.37
CA THR A 280 -17.45 16.35 29.29
C THR A 280 -17.87 15.90 30.70
N ASP A 281 -17.01 15.16 31.38
CA ASP A 281 -17.25 14.71 32.76
C ASP A 281 -17.07 15.85 33.75
N GLU A 282 -17.36 15.59 35.06
CA GLU A 282 -17.22 16.58 36.12
C GLU A 282 -15.76 17.02 36.35
N ALA A 283 -14.78 16.23 35.91
CA ALA A 283 -13.35 16.54 35.96
C ALA A 283 -12.88 17.34 34.72
N GLY A 284 -13.76 17.59 33.74
CA GLY A 284 -13.45 18.34 32.53
C GLY A 284 -12.86 17.47 31.39
N ASN A 285 -12.85 16.15 31.52
CA ASN A 285 -12.39 15.27 30.46
C ASN A 285 -13.47 15.12 29.39
N THR A 286 -13.06 15.29 28.14
CA THR A 286 -13.97 15.17 26.99
C THR A 286 -13.88 13.80 26.38
N SER A 287 -15.02 13.15 26.12
CA SER A 287 -15.12 11.85 25.47
C SER A 287 -16.11 11.88 24.31
N VAL A 288 -15.86 11.05 23.28
CA VAL A 288 -16.69 10.89 22.09
C VAL A 288 -16.89 9.40 21.83
N SER A 289 -18.14 8.98 21.60
CA SER A 289 -18.41 7.60 21.22
C SER A 289 -18.40 7.44 19.70
N ALA A 290 -17.33 6.93 19.15
CA ALA A 290 -17.21 6.63 17.72
C ALA A 290 -18.30 5.65 17.24
N ALA A 291 -18.60 4.62 18.01
CA ALA A 291 -19.64 3.65 17.66
C ALA A 291 -21.02 4.31 17.55
N ARG A 292 -21.39 5.20 18.49
CA ARG A 292 -22.67 5.90 18.46
C ARG A 292 -22.74 6.91 17.31
N MET A 293 -21.65 7.63 17.02
CA MET A 293 -21.58 8.53 15.87
C MET A 293 -21.72 7.76 14.56
N LEU A 294 -20.99 6.66 14.40
CA LEU A 294 -21.07 5.83 13.23
C LEU A 294 -22.50 5.29 12.99
N GLN A 295 -23.16 4.83 14.05
CA GLN A 295 -24.53 4.36 13.99
C GLN A 295 -25.53 5.49 13.63
N TYR A 296 -25.38 6.66 14.22
CA TYR A 296 -26.25 7.81 13.96
C TYR A 296 -26.11 8.37 12.55
N LEU A 297 -24.87 8.39 12.02
CA LEU A 297 -24.56 8.95 10.71
C LEU A 297 -24.59 7.90 9.60
N GLN A 298 -24.93 6.66 9.92
CA GLN A 298 -25.01 5.57 8.95
C GLN A 298 -26.03 5.90 7.85
N PRO A 299 -25.66 5.86 6.57
CA PRO A 299 -26.59 6.15 5.49
C PRO A 299 -27.64 5.05 5.35
N GLU A 300 -28.89 5.44 5.14
CA GLU A 300 -29.96 4.52 4.75
C GLU A 300 -29.79 4.16 3.27
N LEU A 301 -29.24 2.98 3.00
CA LEU A 301 -29.08 2.45 1.65
C LEU A 301 -30.08 1.30 1.41
N GLU A 302 -30.61 1.24 0.20
CA GLU A 302 -31.39 0.09 -0.25
C GLU A 302 -30.54 -1.20 -0.18
N PRO A 303 -31.18 -2.38 0.00
CA PRO A 303 -30.49 -3.64 -0.04
C PRO A 303 -29.70 -3.80 -1.34
N VAL A 304 -28.40 -4.03 -1.24
CA VAL A 304 -27.53 -4.29 -2.40
C VAL A 304 -27.57 -5.77 -2.80
N SER A 305 -27.08 -6.07 -4.00
CA SER A 305 -26.84 -7.46 -4.44
C SER A 305 -25.91 -8.18 -3.47
N LYS A 306 -26.18 -9.45 -3.19
CA LYS A 306 -25.47 -10.23 -2.18
C LYS A 306 -24.98 -11.59 -2.68
N ALA A 307 -23.92 -12.05 -2.06
CA ALA A 307 -23.41 -13.39 -2.18
C ALA A 307 -23.34 -14.04 -0.79
N VAL A 308 -23.29 -15.35 -0.74
CA VAL A 308 -23.03 -16.10 0.49
C VAL A 308 -21.53 -16.43 0.52
N THR A 309 -20.83 -15.90 1.52
CA THR A 309 -19.43 -16.25 1.77
C THR A 309 -19.36 -17.28 2.88
N VAL A 310 -18.67 -18.37 2.64
CA VAL A 310 -18.45 -19.44 3.61
C VAL A 310 -16.95 -19.54 3.86
N ARG A 311 -16.57 -19.45 5.12
CA ARG A 311 -15.20 -19.80 5.58
C ARG A 311 -15.30 -21.01 6.48
N ALA A 312 -14.43 -21.99 6.28
CA ALA A 312 -14.43 -23.21 7.08
C ALA A 312 -13.00 -23.63 7.44
N ARG A 313 -12.86 -24.22 8.62
CA ARG A 313 -11.58 -24.65 9.20
C ARG A 313 -11.78 -25.92 10.02
N THR A 314 -10.83 -26.84 9.98
CA THR A 314 -10.85 -28.01 10.83
C THR A 314 -10.50 -27.67 12.27
N CYS A 315 -11.01 -28.44 13.22
CA CYS A 315 -10.67 -28.36 14.63
C CYS A 315 -10.58 -29.78 15.20
N LYS A 316 -9.45 -30.14 15.81
CA LYS A 316 -9.25 -31.42 16.46
C LYS A 316 -8.67 -31.24 17.87
N ASP A 317 -9.30 -31.83 18.88
CA ASP A 317 -8.89 -31.68 20.28
C ASP A 317 -8.76 -30.23 20.76
N GLY A 318 -9.65 -29.34 20.26
CA GLY A 318 -9.63 -27.92 20.56
C GLY A 318 -8.54 -27.11 19.82
N LYS A 319 -7.77 -27.73 18.94
CA LYS A 319 -6.76 -27.08 18.12
C LYS A 319 -7.31 -26.84 16.72
N LEU A 320 -7.16 -25.62 16.23
CA LEU A 320 -7.58 -25.21 14.90
C LEU A 320 -6.57 -25.68 13.85
N GLY A 321 -7.05 -26.19 12.72
CA GLY A 321 -6.25 -26.45 11.53
C GLY A 321 -5.59 -25.17 11.00
N GLU A 322 -4.50 -25.26 10.24
CA GLU A 322 -3.80 -24.08 9.72
C GLU A 322 -4.51 -23.45 8.51
N THR A 323 -5.26 -24.24 7.75
CA THR A 323 -5.89 -23.83 6.50
C THR A 323 -7.33 -23.40 6.72
N VAL A 324 -7.67 -22.21 6.25
CA VAL A 324 -9.06 -21.73 6.11
C VAL A 324 -9.48 -21.86 4.67
N THR A 325 -10.49 -22.69 4.40
CA THR A 325 -11.11 -22.76 3.07
C THR A 325 -12.17 -21.68 2.96
N THR A 326 -12.08 -20.83 1.93
CA THR A 326 -13.04 -19.76 1.65
C THR A 326 -13.71 -20.00 0.31
N ALA A 327 -15.02 -19.78 0.23
CA ALA A 327 -15.77 -19.84 -1.01
C ALA A 327 -16.93 -18.84 -1.00
N THR A 328 -17.08 -18.12 -2.12
CA THR A 328 -18.18 -17.18 -2.35
C THR A 328 -19.14 -17.76 -3.37
N TYR A 329 -20.44 -17.74 -3.04
CA TYR A 329 -21.54 -18.26 -3.85
C TYR A 329 -22.52 -17.15 -4.22
N PHE A 330 -22.72 -16.92 -5.51
CA PHE A 330 -23.66 -15.95 -6.05
C PHE A 330 -24.91 -16.73 -6.52
N VAL A 331 -26.01 -16.63 -5.77
CA VAL A 331 -27.24 -17.35 -6.09
C VAL A 331 -28.23 -16.38 -6.70
N ASN A 332 -28.74 -16.69 -7.90
CA ASN A 332 -29.71 -15.87 -8.63
C ASN A 332 -29.29 -14.38 -8.72
N SER A 333 -27.98 -14.13 -8.73
CA SER A 333 -27.46 -12.77 -8.79
C SER A 333 -27.52 -12.20 -10.21
N GLU A 334 -27.74 -10.90 -10.30
CA GLU A 334 -27.70 -10.19 -11.59
C GLU A 334 -26.39 -10.47 -12.33
N GLN A 335 -26.50 -10.64 -13.65
CA GLN A 335 -25.30 -10.69 -14.49
C GLN A 335 -24.71 -9.29 -14.61
N GLY A 336 -23.38 -9.22 -14.58
CA GLY A 336 -22.63 -7.97 -14.64
C GLY A 336 -21.22 -8.17 -15.15
N PHE A 337 -20.31 -7.41 -14.63
CA PHE A 337 -18.89 -7.58 -14.89
C PHE A 337 -18.35 -8.88 -14.26
N PRO A 338 -17.13 -9.34 -14.63
CA PRO A 338 -16.35 -10.25 -13.81
C PRO A 338 -16.34 -9.78 -12.37
N ARG A 339 -16.26 -10.70 -11.41
CA ARG A 339 -16.42 -10.36 -9.99
C ARG A 339 -15.14 -10.56 -9.22
N VAL A 340 -14.92 -9.69 -8.25
CA VAL A 340 -13.90 -9.89 -7.21
C VAL A 340 -14.62 -9.95 -5.86
N SER A 341 -14.37 -11.00 -5.09
CA SER A 341 -14.86 -11.14 -3.72
C SER A 341 -13.69 -11.04 -2.74
N ILE A 342 -13.74 -10.04 -1.88
CA ILE A 342 -12.83 -9.87 -0.74
C ILE A 342 -13.56 -10.36 0.51
N THR A 343 -12.95 -11.33 1.18
CA THR A 343 -13.47 -11.89 2.42
C THR A 343 -12.48 -11.68 3.54
N THR A 344 -12.93 -11.11 4.65
CA THR A 344 -12.10 -10.83 5.82
C THR A 344 -12.93 -10.82 7.09
N ASP A 345 -12.28 -10.71 8.25
CA ASP A 345 -12.99 -10.39 9.48
C ASP A 345 -13.58 -8.98 9.36
N PRO A 346 -14.90 -8.80 9.49
CA PRO A 346 -15.56 -7.49 9.39
C PRO A 346 -15.02 -6.45 10.38
N GLU A 347 -14.52 -6.86 11.53
CA GLU A 347 -13.93 -5.97 12.52
C GLU A 347 -12.70 -5.25 11.97
N LEU A 348 -11.91 -5.89 11.11
CA LEU A 348 -10.73 -5.27 10.48
C LEU A 348 -11.11 -4.12 9.53
N LEU A 349 -12.32 -4.14 8.98
CA LEU A 349 -12.77 -3.12 8.03
C LEU A 349 -13.74 -2.11 8.64
N PHE A 350 -14.63 -2.54 9.54
CA PHE A 350 -15.83 -1.79 9.94
C PHE A 350 -15.89 -1.48 11.43
N ASN A 351 -14.92 -1.94 12.24
CA ASN A 351 -14.87 -1.54 13.65
C ASN A 351 -14.84 -0.01 13.77
N SER A 352 -15.71 0.55 14.62
CA SER A 352 -15.89 2.00 14.74
C SER A 352 -14.63 2.78 15.16
N GLN A 353 -13.70 2.11 15.85
CA GLN A 353 -12.44 2.72 16.31
C GLN A 353 -11.33 2.54 15.29
N ASN A 354 -11.10 1.30 14.85
CA ASN A 354 -9.89 0.91 14.13
C ASN A 354 -10.15 0.33 12.73
N GLY A 355 -11.42 0.18 12.31
CA GLY A 355 -11.76 -0.39 11.02
C GLY A 355 -11.15 0.39 9.85
N LEU A 356 -10.54 -0.31 8.91
CA LEU A 356 -9.80 0.27 7.79
C LEU A 356 -10.66 1.18 6.88
N LEU A 357 -11.96 0.90 6.77
CA LEU A 357 -12.87 1.62 5.87
C LEU A 357 -13.70 2.70 6.57
N VAL A 358 -13.52 2.91 7.87
CA VAL A 358 -14.29 3.90 8.64
C VAL A 358 -13.42 5.08 9.08
N PRO A 359 -14.03 6.22 9.45
CA PRO A 359 -13.28 7.38 9.94
C PRO A 359 -12.45 7.12 11.20
N GLY A 360 -12.98 6.31 12.14
CA GLY A 360 -12.28 5.91 13.38
C GLY A 360 -12.39 6.88 14.55
N GLY A 361 -11.99 6.41 15.72
CA GLY A 361 -12.17 7.14 16.97
C GLY A 361 -11.41 8.45 17.05
N LEU A 362 -10.17 8.50 16.57
CA LEU A 362 -9.35 9.72 16.55
C LEU A 362 -9.98 10.80 15.67
N HIS A 363 -10.47 10.44 14.48
CA HIS A 363 -11.17 11.38 13.62
C HIS A 363 -12.39 11.99 14.31
N TRP A 364 -13.25 11.15 14.92
CA TRP A 364 -14.46 11.61 15.59
C TRP A 364 -14.16 12.54 16.76
N THR A 365 -13.15 12.20 17.56
CA THR A 365 -12.70 13.06 18.66
C THR A 365 -12.23 14.43 18.16
N ALA A 366 -11.39 14.46 17.13
CA ALA A 366 -10.88 15.70 16.56
C ALA A 366 -11.99 16.53 15.90
N ALA A 367 -12.92 15.89 15.15
CA ALA A 367 -14.05 16.55 14.53
C ALA A 367 -14.99 17.18 15.57
N ALA A 368 -15.31 16.46 16.64
CA ALA A 368 -16.16 16.93 17.73
C ALA A 368 -15.52 18.11 18.50
N LEU A 369 -14.20 18.15 18.59
CA LEU A 369 -13.45 19.26 19.18
C LEU A 369 -13.24 20.43 18.21
N GLY A 370 -13.75 20.35 16.98
CA GLY A 370 -13.64 21.41 15.98
C GLY A 370 -12.26 21.54 15.33
N ALA A 371 -11.46 20.47 15.34
CA ALA A 371 -10.15 20.48 14.71
C ALA A 371 -10.29 20.62 13.18
N ALA A 372 -9.61 21.61 12.60
CA ALA A 372 -9.52 21.74 11.15
C ALA A 372 -8.80 20.52 10.55
N GLN A 373 -9.32 20.04 9.39
CA GLN A 373 -8.74 18.89 8.66
C GLN A 373 -8.71 17.56 9.47
N SER A 374 -9.69 17.37 10.37
CA SER A 374 -9.83 16.11 11.12
C SER A 374 -9.90 14.88 10.20
N GLN A 375 -10.36 15.01 8.95
CA GLN A 375 -10.37 13.92 7.96
C GLN A 375 -8.98 13.34 7.67
N ASN A 376 -7.90 14.10 7.85
CA ASN A 376 -6.53 13.65 7.58
C ASN A 376 -6.01 12.63 8.60
N ILE A 377 -6.70 12.49 9.75
CA ILE A 377 -6.37 11.50 10.78
C ILE A 377 -7.37 10.33 10.83
N ALA A 378 -8.24 10.23 9.83
CA ALA A 378 -9.14 9.10 9.74
C ALA A 378 -8.38 7.78 9.49
N ASN A 379 -8.95 6.66 9.94
CA ASN A 379 -8.32 5.34 9.77
C ASN A 379 -7.98 5.03 8.32
N TYR A 380 -8.85 5.41 7.38
CA TYR A 380 -8.62 5.21 5.95
C TYR A 380 -7.49 6.09 5.37
N MET A 381 -6.93 7.03 6.13
CA MET A 381 -5.75 7.81 5.74
C MET A 381 -4.44 7.17 6.20
N THR A 382 -4.50 6.08 6.97
CA THR A 382 -3.33 5.33 7.42
C THR A 382 -2.84 4.31 6.38
N ASP A 383 -1.66 3.76 6.57
CA ASP A 383 -1.12 2.66 5.76
C ASP A 383 -1.40 1.28 6.37
N ALA A 384 -2.41 1.20 7.23
CA ALA A 384 -2.88 -0.06 7.81
C ALA A 384 -3.34 -1.06 6.73
N SER A 385 -3.28 -2.33 7.04
CA SER A 385 -3.70 -3.41 6.16
C SER A 385 -4.53 -4.45 6.92
N ALA A 386 -5.46 -5.09 6.22
CA ALA A 386 -6.27 -6.20 6.71
C ALA A 386 -5.83 -7.50 6.03
N ALA A 387 -5.85 -8.61 6.77
CA ALA A 387 -5.72 -9.95 6.20
C ALA A 387 -7.01 -10.30 5.48
N VAL A 388 -6.92 -10.75 4.23
CA VAL A 388 -8.09 -11.04 3.41
C VAL A 388 -7.87 -12.29 2.56
N ASN A 389 -8.97 -12.93 2.16
CA ASN A 389 -9.00 -13.82 1.00
C ASN A 389 -9.59 -13.06 -0.20
N CYS A 390 -8.96 -13.17 -1.35
CA CYS A 390 -9.38 -12.55 -2.59
C CYS A 390 -9.72 -13.63 -3.63
N GLU A 391 -10.97 -13.69 -4.04
CA GLU A 391 -11.45 -14.58 -5.11
C GLU A 391 -11.78 -13.77 -6.35
N ILE A 392 -11.36 -14.24 -7.53
CA ILE A 392 -11.66 -13.61 -8.81
C ILE A 392 -12.51 -14.58 -9.63
N PHE A 393 -13.59 -14.07 -10.22
CA PHE A 393 -14.54 -14.81 -11.02
C PHE A 393 -14.69 -14.16 -12.40
N SER A 394 -14.77 -14.97 -13.44
CA SER A 394 -15.16 -14.53 -14.78
C SER A 394 -16.63 -14.06 -14.83
N ALA A 395 -17.03 -13.43 -15.92
CA ALA A 395 -18.38 -12.90 -16.07
C ALA A 395 -19.47 -14.00 -16.01
N ASP A 396 -19.16 -15.23 -16.43
CA ASP A 396 -20.04 -16.40 -16.29
C ASP A 396 -20.13 -16.94 -14.85
N GLY A 397 -19.37 -16.38 -13.93
CA GLY A 397 -19.34 -16.75 -12.52
C GLY A 397 -18.38 -17.90 -12.19
N THR A 398 -17.55 -18.36 -13.11
CA THR A 398 -16.53 -19.38 -12.83
C THR A 398 -15.37 -18.77 -12.06
N ARG A 399 -14.98 -19.37 -10.92
CA ARG A 399 -13.84 -18.92 -10.12
C ARG A 399 -12.53 -19.15 -10.86
N GLN A 400 -11.76 -18.08 -11.08
CA GLN A 400 -10.46 -18.09 -11.73
C GLN A 400 -9.33 -18.24 -10.73
N SER A 401 -9.45 -17.61 -9.55
CA SER A 401 -8.44 -17.69 -8.49
C SER A 401 -9.05 -17.49 -7.11
N SER A 402 -8.34 -17.99 -6.10
CA SER A 402 -8.59 -17.73 -4.68
C SER A 402 -7.24 -17.66 -3.98
N GLN A 403 -6.93 -16.54 -3.36
CA GLN A 403 -5.63 -16.28 -2.75
C GLN A 403 -5.78 -15.54 -1.43
N SER A 404 -5.07 -16.02 -0.41
CA SER A 404 -4.91 -15.30 0.84
C SER A 404 -3.82 -14.24 0.71
N GLY A 405 -3.96 -13.15 1.46
CA GLY A 405 -3.00 -12.06 1.43
C GLY A 405 -3.40 -10.90 2.32
N THR A 406 -2.91 -9.73 1.99
CA THR A 406 -3.24 -8.50 2.69
C THR A 406 -3.86 -7.48 1.74
N MET A 407 -4.80 -6.72 2.25
CA MET A 407 -5.42 -5.59 1.56
C MET A 407 -5.14 -4.30 2.32
N ARG A 408 -4.76 -3.26 1.61
CA ARG A 408 -4.67 -1.88 2.13
C ARG A 408 -5.33 -0.91 1.19
N LEU A 409 -5.59 0.30 1.67
CA LEU A 409 -6.09 1.37 0.82
C LEU A 409 -4.98 1.92 -0.08
N SER A 410 -5.38 2.42 -1.25
CA SER A 410 -4.47 2.98 -2.25
C SER A 410 -4.97 4.36 -2.68
N GLY A 411 -4.04 5.27 -2.94
CA GLY A 411 -4.33 6.66 -3.28
C GLY A 411 -3.95 7.62 -2.14
N ASN A 412 -4.14 8.91 -2.37
CA ASN A 412 -3.96 10.00 -1.41
C ASN A 412 -5.34 10.58 -1.05
N ALA A 413 -5.71 11.72 -1.66
CA ALA A 413 -7.01 12.36 -1.46
C ALA A 413 -8.20 11.43 -1.78
N SER A 414 -8.03 10.50 -2.73
CA SER A 414 -9.04 9.49 -3.06
C SER A 414 -9.43 8.56 -1.91
N ARG A 415 -8.63 8.48 -0.84
CA ARG A 415 -9.01 7.74 0.36
C ARG A 415 -10.15 8.42 1.14
N LEU A 416 -10.40 9.70 0.90
CA LEU A 416 -11.53 10.43 1.51
C LEU A 416 -12.87 10.09 0.87
N GLU A 417 -12.88 9.58 -0.37
CA GLU A 417 -14.07 9.28 -1.13
C GLU A 417 -14.89 8.12 -0.54
N LYS A 418 -16.19 8.05 -0.88
CA LYS A 418 -17.08 6.96 -0.46
C LYS A 418 -16.61 5.61 -0.99
N GLN A 419 -16.11 5.57 -2.21
CA GLN A 419 -15.56 4.38 -2.86
C GLN A 419 -14.04 4.49 -2.92
N LYS A 420 -13.36 3.63 -2.16
CA LYS A 420 -11.90 3.69 -1.98
C LYS A 420 -11.19 2.67 -2.85
N SER A 421 -10.06 3.08 -3.42
CA SER A 421 -9.19 2.14 -4.15
C SER A 421 -8.47 1.21 -3.19
N LEU A 422 -8.36 -0.07 -3.56
CA LEU A 422 -7.77 -1.13 -2.76
C LEU A 422 -6.53 -1.69 -3.46
N LEU A 423 -5.54 -2.07 -2.69
CA LEU A 423 -4.37 -2.83 -3.15
C LEU A 423 -4.34 -4.16 -2.40
N PHE A 424 -4.57 -5.23 -3.12
CA PHE A 424 -4.38 -6.59 -2.61
C PHE A 424 -2.97 -7.07 -2.93
N THR A 425 -2.31 -7.70 -1.96
CA THR A 425 -1.01 -8.35 -2.14
C THR A 425 -1.10 -9.76 -1.59
N ASP A 426 -0.87 -10.74 -2.44
CA ASP A 426 -0.88 -12.15 -2.07
C ASP A 426 0.36 -12.55 -1.23
N GLU A 427 0.37 -13.77 -0.76
CA GLU A 427 1.48 -14.31 0.05
C GLU A 427 2.80 -14.43 -0.73
N THR A 428 2.77 -14.41 -2.07
CA THR A 428 3.98 -14.42 -2.91
C THR A 428 4.56 -13.02 -3.11
N GLY A 429 3.83 -11.96 -2.69
CA GLY A 429 4.19 -10.57 -2.89
C GLY A 429 3.71 -10.00 -4.24
N GLN A 430 2.88 -10.75 -4.98
CA GLN A 430 2.23 -10.21 -6.17
C GLN A 430 1.05 -9.32 -5.74
N SER A 431 0.88 -8.21 -6.44
CA SER A 431 -0.14 -7.23 -6.08
C SER A 431 -1.01 -6.87 -7.27
N ILE A 432 -2.31 -6.75 -7.01
CA ILE A 432 -3.31 -6.20 -7.92
C ILE A 432 -3.97 -4.99 -7.28
N LYS A 433 -4.39 -4.05 -8.12
CA LYS A 433 -5.10 -2.86 -7.68
C LYS A 433 -6.54 -2.92 -8.14
N LEU A 434 -7.46 -2.73 -7.21
CA LEU A 434 -8.87 -2.46 -7.45
C LEU A 434 -9.05 -0.95 -7.36
N ARG A 435 -9.05 -0.26 -8.50
CA ARG A 435 -9.17 1.19 -8.54
C ARG A 435 -10.64 1.58 -8.55
N ALA A 436 -11.05 2.29 -7.51
CA ALA A 436 -12.26 3.08 -7.55
C ALA A 436 -12.03 4.29 -8.46
N GLN A 437 -13.00 4.66 -9.27
CA GLN A 437 -12.90 5.89 -10.03
C GLN A 437 -13.11 7.09 -9.11
N HIS A 438 -12.33 8.12 -9.32
CA HIS A 438 -12.04 9.13 -8.34
C HIS A 438 -12.88 10.40 -8.46
N ASN A 439 -12.73 11.25 -7.44
CA ASN A 439 -13.16 12.62 -7.34
C ASN A 439 -14.67 12.82 -7.38
N ASN A 440 -15.37 12.44 -6.31
CA ASN A 440 -16.76 12.80 -6.09
C ASN A 440 -17.67 12.52 -7.29
N ASN A 441 -17.14 11.91 -8.35
CA ASN A 441 -17.60 12.16 -9.66
C ASN A 441 -17.52 10.98 -10.60
N VAL A 442 -17.93 9.80 -10.14
CA VAL A 442 -18.41 8.77 -11.08
C VAL A 442 -19.38 9.39 -12.08
N VAL A 443 -20.04 10.47 -11.67
CA VAL A 443 -21.01 11.21 -12.47
C VAL A 443 -20.36 12.25 -13.39
N TYR A 444 -19.27 12.92 -12.97
CA TYR A 444 -18.64 13.99 -13.78
C TYR A 444 -17.52 13.50 -14.71
N TYR A 445 -16.85 12.39 -14.36
CA TYR A 445 -15.76 11.83 -15.15
C TYR A 445 -15.94 10.32 -15.30
N PRO A 446 -16.91 9.87 -16.10
CA PRO A 446 -17.41 8.49 -16.06
C PRO A 446 -16.37 7.48 -16.51
N TYR A 447 -15.52 7.06 -15.57
CA TYR A 447 -14.48 6.04 -15.76
C TYR A 447 -13.46 6.37 -16.87
N LEU A 448 -13.13 7.65 -17.07
CA LEU A 448 -12.22 8.11 -18.13
C LEU A 448 -10.80 7.57 -17.96
N ASP A 449 -10.27 7.46 -16.72
CA ASP A 449 -8.97 6.83 -16.49
C ASP A 449 -8.92 5.40 -17.02
N ALA A 450 -9.98 4.62 -16.76
CA ALA A 450 -10.07 3.24 -17.25
C ALA A 450 -10.19 3.18 -18.77
N PHE A 451 -11.02 4.05 -19.35
CA PHE A 451 -11.19 4.13 -20.80
C PHE A 451 -9.86 4.46 -21.49
N TRP A 452 -9.23 5.57 -21.12
CA TRP A 452 -8.03 6.04 -21.80
C TRP A 452 -6.86 5.08 -21.67
N LYS A 453 -6.67 4.48 -20.52
CA LYS A 453 -5.62 3.46 -20.34
C LYS A 453 -5.80 2.28 -21.27
N ASN A 454 -7.01 1.75 -21.37
CA ASN A 454 -7.29 0.63 -22.26
C ASN A 454 -7.18 1.03 -23.72
N TYR A 455 -7.74 2.18 -24.09
CA TYR A 455 -7.69 2.66 -25.45
C TYR A 455 -6.26 2.91 -25.93
N LEU A 456 -5.45 3.58 -25.10
CA LEU A 456 -4.07 3.93 -25.46
C LEU A 456 -3.12 2.72 -25.43
N SER A 457 -3.34 1.79 -24.50
CA SER A 457 -2.59 0.52 -24.46
C SER A 457 -2.77 -0.28 -25.76
N GLN A 458 -4.00 -0.36 -26.27
CA GLN A 458 -4.28 -0.99 -27.58
C GLN A 458 -3.58 -0.28 -28.76
N GLN A 459 -3.28 1.01 -28.61
CA GLN A 459 -2.50 1.79 -29.57
C GLN A 459 -0.98 1.75 -29.32
N GLN A 460 -0.53 0.85 -28.41
CA GLN A 460 0.87 0.69 -28.02
C GLN A 460 1.47 1.95 -27.38
N ILE A 461 0.66 2.75 -26.71
CA ILE A 461 1.10 3.87 -25.88
C ILE A 461 1.09 3.40 -24.43
N GLY A 462 2.21 3.60 -23.71
CA GLY A 462 2.43 3.03 -22.39
C GLY A 462 1.37 3.45 -21.36
N ALA A 463 0.44 2.55 -21.06
CA ALA A 463 -0.60 2.71 -20.03
C ALA A 463 -0.96 1.35 -19.43
N VAL A 464 -1.30 1.35 -18.13
CA VAL A 464 -1.65 0.12 -17.41
C VAL A 464 -3.05 -0.34 -17.80
N GLU A 465 -3.15 -1.44 -18.51
CA GLU A 465 -4.45 -2.04 -18.85
C GLU A 465 -5.26 -2.41 -17.61
N ASN A 466 -6.58 -2.35 -17.77
CA ASN A 466 -7.52 -2.69 -16.73
C ASN A 466 -8.78 -3.36 -17.27
N SER A 467 -9.53 -4.01 -16.41
CA SER A 467 -10.85 -4.56 -16.71
C SER A 467 -11.85 -4.14 -15.64
N PHE A 468 -13.10 -3.89 -16.01
CA PHE A 468 -14.15 -3.63 -15.02
C PHE A 468 -14.52 -4.90 -14.29
N VAL A 469 -14.72 -4.74 -12.97
CA VAL A 469 -15.18 -5.81 -12.08
C VAL A 469 -16.25 -5.28 -11.13
N ASP A 470 -17.15 -6.15 -10.75
CA ASP A 470 -18.05 -5.94 -9.62
C ASP A 470 -17.32 -6.40 -8.36
N LEU A 471 -17.05 -5.47 -7.44
CA LEU A 471 -16.45 -5.81 -6.15
C LEU A 471 -17.53 -6.22 -5.15
N TYR A 472 -17.26 -7.30 -4.41
CA TYR A 472 -17.99 -7.72 -3.23
C TYR A 472 -17.05 -7.74 -2.03
N ILE A 473 -17.50 -7.26 -0.89
CA ILE A 473 -16.81 -7.35 0.40
C ILE A 473 -17.71 -8.09 1.37
N ASP A 474 -17.22 -9.19 1.94
CA ASP A 474 -17.95 -10.08 2.84
C ASP A 474 -19.38 -10.41 2.35
N GLY A 475 -19.46 -10.68 1.04
CA GLY A 475 -20.68 -11.05 0.35
C GLY A 475 -21.63 -9.90 -0.02
N GLU A 476 -21.30 -8.63 0.25
CA GLU A 476 -22.10 -7.47 -0.18
C GLU A 476 -21.47 -6.75 -1.37
N TYR A 477 -22.31 -6.37 -2.35
CA TYR A 477 -21.87 -5.61 -3.51
C TYR A 477 -21.31 -4.25 -3.10
N TRP A 478 -20.08 -3.96 -3.53
CA TRP A 478 -19.32 -2.77 -3.13
C TRP A 478 -19.16 -1.73 -4.25
N GLY A 479 -19.54 -2.06 -5.47
CA GLY A 479 -19.52 -1.16 -6.64
C GLY A 479 -18.68 -1.66 -7.79
N ILE A 480 -18.61 -0.83 -8.84
CA ILE A 480 -17.80 -1.06 -10.03
C ILE A 480 -16.36 -0.60 -9.76
N TYR A 481 -15.39 -1.46 -10.03
CA TYR A 481 -13.95 -1.17 -9.89
C TYR A 481 -13.21 -1.49 -11.19
N SER A 482 -12.06 -0.85 -11.38
CA SER A 482 -11.08 -1.27 -12.40
C SER A 482 -10.04 -2.17 -11.76
N LEU A 483 -10.00 -3.43 -12.17
CA LEU A 483 -8.96 -4.38 -11.79
C LEU A 483 -7.75 -4.17 -12.71
N GLN A 484 -6.60 -3.90 -12.12
CA GLN A 484 -5.37 -3.64 -12.87
C GLN A 484 -4.12 -4.14 -12.13
N ASN A 485 -3.06 -4.38 -12.87
CA ASN A 485 -1.74 -4.60 -12.27
C ASN A 485 -1.25 -3.32 -11.56
N THR A 486 -0.33 -3.47 -10.61
CA THR A 486 0.43 -2.32 -10.15
C THR A 486 1.28 -1.75 -11.30
N MET A 487 1.56 -0.44 -11.29
CA MET A 487 2.42 0.17 -12.31
C MET A 487 3.77 -0.57 -12.43
N THR A 488 4.43 -0.87 -11.31
CA THR A 488 5.70 -1.62 -11.31
C THR A 488 5.53 -3.03 -11.89
N GLY A 489 4.40 -3.69 -11.61
CA GLY A 489 4.08 -5.01 -12.19
C GLY A 489 3.87 -4.96 -13.71
N TYR A 490 3.14 -3.96 -14.17
CA TYR A 490 2.94 -3.71 -15.60
C TYR A 490 4.28 -3.43 -16.31
N LEU A 491 5.09 -2.51 -15.78
CA LEU A 491 6.37 -2.15 -16.38
C LEU A 491 7.35 -3.34 -16.41
N ALA A 492 7.34 -4.20 -15.40
CA ALA A 492 8.14 -5.42 -15.38
C ALA A 492 7.71 -6.41 -16.48
N ALA A 493 6.41 -6.56 -16.68
CA ALA A 493 5.86 -7.41 -17.73
C ALA A 493 6.19 -6.87 -19.14
N VAL A 494 5.99 -5.58 -19.39
CA VAL A 494 6.28 -4.93 -20.67
C VAL A 494 7.78 -4.98 -21.02
N ALA A 495 8.64 -4.80 -20.00
CA ALA A 495 10.10 -4.89 -20.18
C ALA A 495 10.65 -6.33 -20.10
N GLU A 496 9.79 -7.34 -19.94
CA GLU A 496 10.16 -8.76 -19.78
C GLU A 496 11.26 -8.97 -18.72
N THR A 497 11.04 -8.41 -17.52
CA THR A 497 12.05 -8.40 -16.45
C THR A 497 11.42 -8.52 -15.05
N ASP A 498 12.26 -8.74 -14.03
CA ASP A 498 11.83 -8.68 -12.63
C ASP A 498 11.66 -7.22 -12.17
N LYS A 499 10.68 -6.97 -11.29
CA LYS A 499 10.43 -5.65 -10.68
C LYS A 499 11.69 -5.03 -10.06
N LYS A 500 12.61 -5.85 -9.52
CA LYS A 500 13.90 -5.41 -8.94
C LYS A 500 14.87 -4.85 -9.97
N GLN A 501 14.65 -5.14 -11.26
CA GLN A 501 15.46 -4.64 -12.37
C GLN A 501 14.94 -3.34 -12.96
N LEU A 502 13.95 -2.70 -12.31
CA LEU A 502 13.36 -1.45 -12.76
C LEU A 502 13.77 -0.28 -11.86
N TYR A 503 13.95 0.87 -12.47
CA TYR A 503 13.90 2.18 -11.83
C TYR A 503 12.55 2.83 -12.16
N LEU A 504 11.90 3.41 -11.15
CA LEU A 504 10.66 4.17 -11.30
C LEU A 504 10.69 5.38 -10.38
N CYS A 505 10.65 6.55 -10.97
CA CYS A 505 10.55 7.85 -10.31
C CYS A 505 9.22 8.49 -10.67
N LYS A 506 8.52 9.08 -9.71
CA LYS A 506 7.23 9.76 -9.92
C LYS A 506 7.30 11.17 -9.40
N PHE A 507 6.75 12.08 -10.17
CA PHE A 507 6.47 13.44 -9.73
C PHE A 507 5.07 13.45 -9.11
N LYS A 508 4.95 13.97 -7.91
CA LYS A 508 3.67 14.07 -7.24
C LYS A 508 3.61 15.24 -6.27
N SER A 509 2.42 15.74 -6.06
CA SER A 509 2.13 16.67 -4.98
C SER A 509 2.34 15.98 -3.63
N LEU A 510 3.16 16.57 -2.77
CA LEU A 510 3.35 16.10 -1.39
C LEU A 510 2.29 16.76 -0.52
N MET A 511 1.13 16.12 -0.36
CA MET A 511 -0.02 16.66 0.36
C MET A 511 0.17 16.89 1.87
N ALA A 512 1.31 16.51 2.44
CA ALA A 512 1.49 16.52 3.90
C ALA A 512 1.88 17.87 4.49
N GLN A 513 2.50 18.79 3.75
CA GLN A 513 2.84 20.15 4.24
C GLN A 513 3.03 21.09 3.05
N GLU A 514 2.17 22.11 2.96
CA GLU A 514 2.33 23.34 2.17
C GLU A 514 2.99 23.18 0.78
N GLN A 515 2.20 22.98 -0.27
CA GLN A 515 2.56 23.16 -1.69
C GLN A 515 3.91 22.62 -2.18
N ASN A 516 4.41 21.55 -1.59
CA ASN A 516 5.65 20.92 -2.04
C ASN A 516 5.35 19.78 -3.02
N TYR A 517 5.67 19.99 -4.27
CA TYR A 517 5.84 18.94 -5.26
C TYR A 517 7.20 18.28 -5.05
N GLY A 518 7.32 17.01 -5.34
CA GLY A 518 8.57 16.30 -5.15
C GLY A 518 8.70 15.04 -6.01
N ILE A 519 9.91 14.52 -6.05
CA ILE A 519 10.23 13.29 -6.78
C ILE A 519 10.24 12.12 -5.81
N GLU A 520 9.27 11.21 -5.97
CA GLU A 520 9.23 9.95 -5.27
C GLU A 520 10.02 8.88 -6.01
N ILE A 521 10.90 8.17 -5.32
CA ILE A 521 11.52 6.95 -5.85
C ILE A 521 10.59 5.77 -5.55
N ALA A 522 9.72 5.46 -6.49
CA ALA A 522 8.71 4.43 -6.32
C ALA A 522 9.28 3.00 -6.48
N ASN A 523 10.42 2.84 -7.16
CA ASN A 523 11.13 1.57 -7.27
C ASN A 523 12.62 1.77 -7.58
N GLY A 524 13.50 0.89 -7.08
CA GLY A 524 14.94 0.90 -7.34
C GLY A 524 15.78 1.63 -6.28
N GLY A 525 15.16 2.24 -5.26
CA GLY A 525 15.83 2.83 -4.09
C GLY A 525 16.89 3.88 -4.46
N SER A 526 17.99 3.91 -3.71
CA SER A 526 19.07 4.89 -3.90
C SER A 526 19.76 4.81 -5.26
N GLU A 527 19.78 3.63 -5.90
CA GLU A 527 20.35 3.48 -7.25
C GLU A 527 19.49 4.22 -8.29
N ALA A 528 18.16 4.11 -8.18
CA ALA A 528 17.25 4.84 -9.05
C ALA A 528 17.35 6.36 -8.82
N GLN A 529 17.45 6.79 -7.56
CA GLN A 529 17.64 8.19 -7.20
C GLN A 529 18.92 8.76 -7.83
N GLN A 530 20.03 8.04 -7.71
CA GLN A 530 21.32 8.46 -8.28
C GLN A 530 21.26 8.50 -9.82
N ALA A 531 20.71 7.46 -10.45
CA ALA A 531 20.59 7.37 -11.90
C ALA A 531 19.72 8.51 -12.47
N PHE A 532 18.62 8.84 -11.77
CA PHE A 532 17.74 9.92 -12.18
C PHE A 532 18.37 11.30 -11.96
N ALA A 533 19.06 11.51 -10.84
CA ALA A 533 19.77 12.76 -10.56
C ALA A 533 20.88 13.02 -11.58
N GLU A 534 21.62 11.98 -11.98
CA GLU A 534 22.65 12.09 -13.05
C GLU A 534 21.99 12.44 -14.38
N PHE A 535 20.92 11.73 -14.78
CA PHE A 535 20.17 12.03 -16.01
C PHE A 535 19.71 13.49 -16.03
N ARG A 536 19.09 13.96 -14.95
CA ARG A 536 18.64 15.35 -14.80
C ARG A 536 19.78 16.34 -14.91
N SER A 537 20.89 16.11 -14.21
CA SER A 537 22.08 16.96 -14.25
C SER A 537 22.64 17.11 -15.67
N GLN A 538 22.66 16.03 -16.44
CA GLN A 538 23.12 16.02 -17.82
C GLN A 538 22.17 16.75 -18.76
N VAL A 539 20.85 16.57 -18.59
CA VAL A 539 19.81 17.29 -19.35
C VAL A 539 19.92 18.80 -19.12
N CYS A 540 20.11 19.24 -17.86
CA CYS A 540 20.22 20.67 -17.53
C CYS A 540 21.40 21.35 -18.27
N ARG A 541 22.50 20.66 -18.48
CA ARG A 541 23.74 21.21 -19.08
C ARG A 541 23.74 21.20 -20.60
N ARG A 542 22.87 20.44 -21.28
CA ARG A 542 22.88 20.23 -22.73
C ARG A 542 21.99 21.21 -23.46
N ASP A 543 22.30 21.42 -24.73
CA ASP A 543 21.49 22.25 -25.66
C ASP A 543 20.99 21.36 -26.82
N PHE A 544 19.73 20.95 -26.77
CA PHE A 544 19.16 20.02 -27.74
C PHE A 544 18.92 20.63 -29.15
N ARG A 545 19.32 21.89 -29.38
CA ARG A 545 19.51 22.44 -30.73
C ARG A 545 20.74 21.86 -31.43
N ARG A 546 21.67 21.25 -30.64
CA ARG A 546 22.85 20.59 -31.16
C ARG A 546 22.60 19.11 -31.39
N GLU A 547 22.96 18.64 -32.58
CA GLU A 547 22.79 17.23 -32.96
C GLU A 547 23.48 16.25 -31.99
N GLU A 548 24.65 16.59 -31.49
CA GLU A 548 25.38 15.76 -30.52
C GLU A 548 24.65 15.60 -29.20
N ASP A 549 24.01 16.66 -28.71
CA ASP A 549 23.23 16.64 -27.46
C ASP A 549 21.90 15.91 -27.64
N MET A 550 21.27 16.05 -28.80
CA MET A 550 20.08 15.28 -29.15
C MET A 550 20.39 13.78 -29.24
N ARG A 551 21.46 13.39 -29.93
CA ARG A 551 21.90 11.98 -30.00
C ARG A 551 22.25 11.42 -28.62
N TRP A 552 22.86 12.24 -27.76
CA TRP A 552 23.06 11.81 -26.38
C TRP A 552 21.73 11.56 -25.67
N LEU A 553 20.75 12.46 -25.78
CA LEU A 553 19.43 12.26 -25.16
C LEU A 553 18.77 10.98 -25.65
N GLU A 554 18.77 10.72 -26.96
CA GLU A 554 18.19 9.51 -27.55
C GLU A 554 18.87 8.22 -27.07
N SER A 555 20.15 8.30 -26.71
CA SER A 555 20.85 7.17 -26.08
C SER A 555 20.41 6.92 -24.63
N GLN A 556 19.85 7.93 -23.95
CA GLN A 556 19.40 7.86 -22.55
C GLN A 556 17.89 7.76 -22.39
N MET A 557 17.14 8.24 -23.37
CA MET A 557 15.69 8.36 -23.30
C MET A 557 15.06 8.00 -24.64
N ASP A 558 13.88 7.38 -24.59
CA ASP A 558 13.09 7.11 -25.78
C ASP A 558 12.27 8.35 -26.16
N VAL A 559 12.85 9.17 -27.08
CA VAL A 559 12.25 10.44 -27.48
C VAL A 559 10.98 10.24 -28.33
N ASP A 560 10.87 9.16 -29.08
CA ASP A 560 9.65 8.86 -29.83
C ASP A 560 8.50 8.48 -28.90
N GLU A 561 8.80 7.72 -27.84
CA GLU A 561 7.81 7.40 -26.80
C GLU A 561 7.40 8.65 -26.02
N LEU A 562 8.34 9.57 -25.73
CA LEU A 562 8.02 10.88 -25.15
C LEU A 562 7.09 11.69 -26.05
N ILE A 563 7.29 11.68 -27.36
CA ILE A 563 6.41 12.38 -28.33
C ILE A 563 5.00 11.80 -28.26
N ARG A 564 4.85 10.48 -28.20
CA ARG A 564 3.54 9.81 -28.06
C ARG A 564 2.86 10.18 -26.75
N TYR A 565 3.62 10.15 -25.66
CA TYR A 565 3.15 10.53 -24.33
C TYR A 565 2.65 12.00 -24.32
N LEU A 566 3.45 12.94 -24.83
CA LEU A 566 3.08 14.36 -24.89
C LEU A 566 1.83 14.59 -25.76
N ALA A 567 1.74 13.91 -26.91
CA ALA A 567 0.56 14.02 -27.76
C ALA A 567 -0.71 13.50 -27.05
N ALA A 568 -0.60 12.44 -26.25
CA ALA A 568 -1.69 11.95 -25.44
C ALA A 568 -2.13 12.99 -24.39
N GLU A 569 -1.20 13.46 -23.56
CA GLU A 569 -1.50 14.41 -22.48
C GLU A 569 -2.07 15.74 -23.02
N PHE A 570 -1.53 16.27 -24.11
CA PHE A 570 -2.06 17.47 -24.74
C PHE A 570 -3.47 17.29 -25.32
N TYR A 571 -3.75 16.14 -25.94
CA TYR A 571 -5.10 15.83 -26.41
C TYR A 571 -6.09 15.71 -25.27
N LEU A 572 -5.71 14.95 -24.24
CA LEU A 572 -6.54 14.65 -23.08
C LEU A 572 -6.87 15.89 -22.25
N GLN A 573 -6.06 16.95 -22.35
CA GLN A 573 -6.21 18.13 -21.49
C GLN A 573 -6.24 17.72 -20.00
N ASN A 574 -5.25 16.93 -19.58
CA ASN A 574 -5.16 16.49 -18.19
C ASN A 574 -4.84 17.69 -17.28
N SER A 575 -5.78 18.06 -16.43
CA SER A 575 -5.64 19.23 -15.57
C SER A 575 -4.82 18.99 -14.30
N ASP A 576 -4.48 17.72 -14.00
CA ASP A 576 -3.66 17.31 -12.86
C ASP A 576 -2.29 16.77 -13.34
N TRP A 577 -1.74 17.38 -14.37
CA TRP A 577 -0.51 16.94 -15.04
C TRP A 577 0.50 18.09 -15.12
N GLU A 578 1.69 17.75 -15.47
CA GLU A 578 3.00 18.39 -15.65
C GLU A 578 3.85 18.50 -14.38
N SER A 579 3.34 18.94 -13.24
CA SER A 579 4.05 18.94 -11.95
C SER A 579 3.64 17.76 -11.07
N ASN A 580 2.53 17.11 -11.40
CA ASN A 580 1.97 15.93 -10.77
C ASN A 580 1.74 14.85 -11.83
N ASN A 581 1.59 13.61 -11.42
CA ASN A 581 1.24 12.48 -12.30
C ASN A 581 2.21 12.25 -13.49
N VAL A 582 3.46 12.69 -13.37
CA VAL A 582 4.54 12.36 -14.32
C VAL A 582 5.40 11.23 -13.76
N SER A 583 5.79 10.29 -14.61
CA SER A 583 6.69 9.20 -14.24
C SER A 583 7.86 9.10 -15.20
N PHE A 584 9.02 8.66 -14.65
CA PHE A 584 10.17 8.24 -15.42
C PHE A 584 10.55 6.83 -15.00
N TRP A 585 10.63 5.94 -15.97
CA TRP A 585 11.02 4.56 -15.69
C TRP A 585 12.02 4.02 -16.72
N LYS A 586 12.82 3.03 -16.33
CA LYS A 586 13.70 2.26 -17.21
C LYS A 586 14.10 0.94 -16.56
N THR A 587 14.64 0.02 -17.33
CA THR A 587 15.40 -1.13 -16.81
C THR A 587 16.79 -0.67 -16.34
N LYS A 588 17.33 -1.33 -15.31
CA LYS A 588 18.70 -1.06 -14.81
C LYS A 588 19.75 -1.23 -15.90
N GLN A 589 19.56 -2.26 -16.73
CA GLN A 589 20.45 -2.61 -17.83
C GLN A 589 19.61 -2.95 -19.06
N ASN A 590 20.22 -2.85 -20.23
CA ASN A 590 19.63 -3.34 -21.46
C ASN A 590 19.54 -4.88 -21.40
N ASN A 591 18.31 -5.42 -21.51
CA ASN A 591 18.04 -6.85 -21.50
C ASN A 591 17.74 -7.42 -22.91
N GLY A 592 17.88 -6.61 -23.96
CA GLY A 592 17.68 -7.00 -25.36
C GLY A 592 16.25 -6.87 -25.86
N THR A 593 15.27 -6.52 -25.01
CA THR A 593 13.89 -6.25 -25.45
C THR A 593 13.73 -4.77 -25.83
N SER A 594 12.73 -4.45 -26.64
CA SER A 594 12.48 -3.08 -27.10
C SER A 594 12.16 -2.11 -25.95
N MET A 595 11.45 -2.59 -24.91
CA MET A 595 11.09 -1.79 -23.75
C MET A 595 12.09 -1.94 -22.59
N GLY A 596 12.98 -2.93 -22.65
CA GLY A 596 14.01 -3.21 -21.67
C GLY A 596 15.41 -2.76 -22.08
N ASP A 597 15.54 -1.78 -22.96
CA ASP A 597 16.81 -1.29 -23.53
C ASP A 597 17.62 -0.35 -22.61
N GLY A 598 17.12 -0.07 -21.42
CA GLY A 598 17.80 0.78 -20.44
C GLY A 598 17.61 2.29 -20.63
N ARG A 599 16.74 2.72 -21.57
CA ARG A 599 16.41 4.13 -21.79
C ARG A 599 15.23 4.58 -20.91
N TRP A 600 15.25 5.84 -20.49
CA TRP A 600 14.14 6.45 -19.77
C TRP A 600 12.89 6.59 -20.63
N ARG A 601 11.70 6.33 -20.05
CA ARG A 601 10.39 6.45 -20.67
C ARG A 601 9.37 6.99 -19.67
N GLN A 602 8.23 7.44 -20.18
CA GLN A 602 7.04 7.78 -19.40
C GLN A 602 6.02 6.63 -19.45
N VAL A 603 5.07 6.66 -18.54
CA VAL A 603 3.85 5.83 -18.57
C VAL A 603 2.67 6.68 -18.13
N LEU A 604 1.58 6.61 -18.85
CA LEU A 604 0.35 7.33 -18.56
C LEU A 604 -0.37 6.71 -17.35
N TYR A 605 -0.78 7.57 -16.43
CA TYR A 605 -1.57 7.16 -15.27
C TYR A 605 -2.32 8.36 -14.70
N ASP A 606 -3.39 8.09 -13.93
CA ASP A 606 -4.23 9.10 -13.27
C ASP A 606 -4.90 10.05 -14.26
N LEU A 607 -5.62 9.47 -15.24
CA LEU A 607 -6.25 10.17 -16.36
C LEU A 607 -7.74 10.51 -16.10
N ASP A 608 -8.15 10.57 -14.84
CA ASP A 608 -9.55 10.86 -14.48
C ASP A 608 -9.91 12.36 -14.60
N MET A 609 -8.93 13.27 -14.44
CA MET A 609 -9.15 14.71 -14.59
C MET A 609 -8.84 15.22 -15.99
N THR A 610 -9.45 14.59 -17.00
CA THR A 610 -9.22 14.89 -18.42
C THR A 610 -10.49 15.42 -19.11
N MET A 611 -10.35 15.95 -20.33
CA MET A 611 -11.44 16.33 -21.23
C MET A 611 -12.39 17.41 -20.69
N SER A 612 -11.87 18.38 -19.94
CA SER A 612 -12.70 19.41 -19.31
C SER A 612 -13.09 20.57 -20.26
N PHE A 613 -12.19 21.03 -21.14
CA PHE A 613 -12.44 22.17 -22.01
C PHE A 613 -11.84 21.96 -23.40
N VAL A 614 -12.68 21.73 -24.39
CA VAL A 614 -12.29 21.34 -25.75
C VAL A 614 -11.39 22.38 -26.46
N THR A 615 -11.54 23.67 -26.15
CA THR A 615 -10.86 24.77 -26.81
C THR A 615 -9.56 25.26 -26.17
N ILE A 616 -9.09 24.56 -25.10
CA ILE A 616 -7.84 24.97 -24.43
C ILE A 616 -6.63 24.60 -25.30
N ASP A 617 -5.76 25.58 -25.55
CA ASP A 617 -4.42 25.32 -26.10
C ASP A 617 -3.50 24.72 -25.03
N THR A 618 -3.52 23.43 -24.94
CA THR A 618 -2.71 22.69 -23.95
C THR A 618 -1.21 22.76 -24.25
N ILE A 619 -0.81 22.91 -25.51
CA ILE A 619 0.60 23.07 -25.89
C ILE A 619 1.08 24.47 -25.48
N GLY A 620 0.33 25.51 -25.85
CA GLY A 620 0.66 26.89 -25.49
C GLY A 620 0.64 27.08 -23.97
N SER A 621 -0.35 26.54 -23.28
CA SER A 621 -0.45 26.60 -21.82
C SER A 621 0.76 25.93 -21.13
N PHE A 622 1.15 24.73 -21.56
CA PHE A 622 2.31 24.01 -21.03
C PHE A 622 3.63 24.78 -21.24
N LEU A 623 3.81 25.36 -22.44
CA LEU A 623 5.00 26.14 -22.78
C LEU A 623 4.95 27.57 -22.25
N GLU A 624 3.80 28.00 -21.73
CA GLU A 624 3.50 29.39 -21.32
C GLU A 624 3.68 30.39 -22.48
N ILE A 625 3.26 30.01 -23.69
CA ILE A 625 3.36 30.84 -24.90
C ILE A 625 2.01 30.94 -25.61
N ASP A 626 1.56 32.12 -25.85
CA ASP A 626 0.44 32.37 -26.77
C ASP A 626 0.92 32.41 -28.23
N PHE A 627 0.92 31.25 -28.88
CA PHE A 627 1.31 31.12 -30.29
C PHE A 627 0.33 31.81 -31.27
N SER A 628 -0.74 32.41 -30.79
CA SER A 628 -1.63 33.23 -31.64
C SER A 628 -1.09 34.63 -31.91
N GLN A 629 -0.12 35.04 -31.10
CA GLN A 629 0.48 36.40 -31.15
C GLN A 629 2.00 36.28 -31.12
N GLY A 630 2.68 37.30 -31.62
CA GLY A 630 4.14 37.39 -31.59
C GLY A 630 4.84 36.69 -32.77
N THR A 631 6.14 36.60 -32.66
CA THR A 631 7.06 36.05 -33.66
C THR A 631 7.85 34.86 -33.12
N PRO A 632 8.44 34.00 -33.97
CA PRO A 632 9.32 32.92 -33.54
C PRO A 632 10.47 33.36 -32.61
N GLU A 633 11.00 34.57 -32.82
CA GLU A 633 12.05 35.15 -31.98
C GLU A 633 11.53 35.46 -30.56
N GLU A 634 10.33 36.03 -30.45
CA GLU A 634 9.67 36.32 -29.17
C GLU A 634 9.30 35.02 -28.43
N TRP A 635 8.78 34.03 -29.13
CA TRP A 635 8.45 32.72 -28.54
C TRP A 635 9.71 32.00 -28.02
N ASN A 636 10.81 32.05 -28.78
CA ASN A 636 12.08 31.48 -28.30
C ASN A 636 12.59 32.22 -27.06
N ALA A 637 12.45 33.54 -26.98
CA ALA A 637 12.85 34.32 -25.81
C ALA A 637 11.99 33.98 -24.58
N GLN A 638 10.67 33.80 -24.75
CA GLN A 638 9.76 33.34 -23.67
C GLN A 638 10.16 31.92 -23.20
N LEU A 639 10.46 31.03 -24.13
CA LEU A 639 10.89 29.67 -23.82
C LEU A 639 12.23 29.64 -23.04
N GLU A 640 13.19 30.50 -23.41
CA GLU A 640 14.45 30.69 -22.68
C GLU A 640 14.23 31.20 -21.25
N GLN A 641 13.28 32.11 -21.04
CA GLN A 641 12.91 32.62 -19.72
C GLN A 641 12.29 31.49 -18.85
N LYS A 642 11.36 30.71 -19.44
CA LYS A 642 10.76 29.57 -18.74
C LYS A 642 11.84 28.52 -18.38
N ILE A 643 12.71 28.15 -19.30
CA ILE A 643 13.82 27.24 -19.06
C ILE A 643 14.71 27.73 -17.91
N ALA A 644 15.05 29.03 -17.87
CA ALA A 644 15.89 29.61 -16.84
C ALA A 644 15.22 29.61 -15.46
N ARG A 645 13.89 29.75 -15.40
CA ARG A 645 13.10 29.66 -14.17
C ARG A 645 13.00 28.22 -13.71
N ASP A 646 12.56 27.30 -14.57
CA ASP A 646 12.29 25.91 -14.25
C ASP A 646 13.60 25.16 -13.86
N ALA A 647 14.75 25.62 -14.35
CA ALA A 647 16.05 25.06 -13.96
C ALA A 647 16.44 25.30 -12.49
N GLN A 648 15.72 26.18 -11.78
CA GLN A 648 15.99 26.47 -10.37
C GLN A 648 15.32 25.48 -9.40
N HIS A 649 14.34 24.72 -9.90
CA HIS A 649 13.51 23.84 -9.10
C HIS A 649 13.57 22.39 -9.61
N GLU A 650 13.73 21.43 -8.71
CA GLU A 650 13.79 20.01 -9.09
C GLU A 650 12.47 19.45 -9.59
N GLU A 651 11.40 19.92 -9.02
CA GLU A 651 10.02 19.58 -9.35
C GLU A 651 9.63 20.00 -10.77
N ASP A 652 10.25 21.04 -11.33
CA ASP A 652 9.99 21.53 -12.68
C ASP A 652 10.85 20.85 -13.75
N PHE A 653 11.51 19.76 -13.41
CA PHE A 653 12.42 19.05 -14.36
C PHE A 653 11.69 18.56 -15.61
N PHE A 654 10.46 18.07 -15.50
CA PHE A 654 9.74 17.59 -16.69
C PHE A 654 9.37 18.75 -17.64
N PRO A 655 8.73 19.84 -17.18
CA PRO A 655 8.57 21.04 -18.00
C PRO A 655 9.88 21.55 -18.59
N LEU A 656 10.96 21.62 -17.81
CA LEU A 656 12.27 22.03 -18.27
C LEU A 656 12.76 21.16 -19.45
N LEU A 657 12.70 19.85 -19.34
CA LEU A 657 13.11 18.91 -20.39
C LEU A 657 12.34 19.18 -21.68
N VAL A 658 11.02 19.28 -21.61
CA VAL A 658 10.16 19.49 -22.77
C VAL A 658 10.42 20.87 -23.39
N CYS A 659 10.57 21.93 -22.60
CA CYS A 659 10.89 23.28 -23.10
C CYS A 659 12.24 23.31 -23.84
N LYS A 660 13.28 22.61 -23.30
CA LYS A 660 14.56 22.49 -23.99
C LYS A 660 14.47 21.73 -25.30
N LEU A 661 13.64 20.67 -25.34
CA LEU A 661 13.35 19.93 -26.58
C LEU A 661 12.58 20.79 -27.57
N TRP A 662 11.63 21.62 -27.10
CA TRP A 662 10.86 22.50 -27.96
C TRP A 662 11.70 23.60 -28.64
N GLN A 663 12.87 23.92 -28.08
CA GLN A 663 13.85 24.80 -28.80
C GLN A 663 14.45 24.11 -30.03
N SER A 664 14.48 22.76 -30.09
CA SER A 664 14.99 22.01 -31.24
C SER A 664 13.99 21.98 -32.38
N GLN A 665 14.38 22.45 -33.55
CA GLN A 665 13.56 22.34 -34.76
C GLN A 665 13.32 20.89 -35.15
N GLU A 666 14.31 20.04 -34.98
CA GLU A 666 14.18 18.59 -35.23
C GLU A 666 13.11 17.97 -34.35
N PHE A 667 13.12 18.27 -33.04
CA PHE A 667 12.09 17.76 -32.14
C PHE A 667 10.68 18.24 -32.52
N ARG A 668 10.52 19.56 -32.79
CA ARG A 668 9.23 20.13 -33.26
C ARG A 668 8.75 19.45 -34.53
N LEU A 669 9.65 19.20 -35.48
CA LEU A 669 9.29 18.52 -36.74
C LEU A 669 8.79 17.07 -36.48
N ARG A 670 9.51 16.31 -35.65
CA ARG A 670 9.12 14.94 -35.27
C ARG A 670 7.77 14.93 -34.52
N PHE A 671 7.62 15.82 -33.53
CA PHE A 671 6.36 15.96 -32.80
C PHE A 671 5.22 16.31 -33.77
N ARG A 672 5.41 17.29 -34.64
CA ARG A 672 4.42 17.68 -35.62
C ARG A 672 4.04 16.54 -36.57
N GLN A 673 5.02 15.80 -37.07
CA GLN A 673 4.76 14.65 -37.97
C GLN A 673 3.87 13.61 -37.29
N TYR A 674 4.19 13.25 -36.05
CA TYR A 674 3.37 12.32 -35.26
C TYR A 674 1.99 12.89 -34.95
N ALA A 675 1.92 14.09 -34.41
CA ALA A 675 0.69 14.72 -33.95
C ALA A 675 -0.32 14.95 -35.11
N MET A 676 0.17 15.36 -36.30
CA MET A 676 -0.69 15.53 -37.46
C MET A 676 -1.34 14.24 -37.93
N GLN A 677 -0.66 13.08 -37.78
CA GLN A 677 -1.24 11.78 -38.06
C GLN A 677 -2.17 11.33 -36.94
N ALA A 678 -1.74 11.52 -35.68
CA ALA A 678 -2.47 11.07 -34.51
C ALA A 678 -3.81 11.81 -34.33
N TYR A 679 -3.84 13.12 -34.63
CA TYR A 679 -5.04 13.97 -34.56
C TYR A 679 -5.83 14.07 -35.86
N ALA A 680 -5.39 13.43 -36.96
CA ALA A 680 -6.20 13.33 -38.17
C ALA A 680 -7.56 12.66 -37.87
N ALA A 681 -8.58 12.92 -38.67
CA ALA A 681 -9.93 12.41 -38.44
C ALA A 681 -9.99 10.89 -38.24
N ASP A 682 -9.11 10.16 -38.96
CA ASP A 682 -8.91 8.68 -38.85
C ASP A 682 -7.69 8.29 -38.00
N GLY A 683 -7.01 9.26 -37.37
CA GLY A 683 -5.91 9.05 -36.46
C GLY A 683 -6.37 8.49 -35.12
N ILE A 684 -5.40 8.12 -34.24
CA ILE A 684 -5.71 7.49 -32.96
C ILE A 684 -6.51 8.41 -32.02
N TYR A 685 -6.40 9.73 -32.15
CA TYR A 685 -7.20 10.70 -31.40
C TYR A 685 -8.31 11.33 -32.26
N GLY A 686 -8.46 10.90 -33.52
CA GLY A 686 -9.51 11.39 -34.40
C GLY A 686 -10.88 10.88 -34.02
N ALA A 687 -11.90 11.71 -34.27
CA ALA A 687 -13.28 11.41 -33.90
C ALA A 687 -13.78 10.07 -34.47
N GLN A 688 -13.30 9.68 -35.67
CA GLN A 688 -13.71 8.40 -36.30
C GLN A 688 -13.28 7.15 -35.50
N LYS A 689 -12.25 7.26 -34.64
CA LYS A 689 -11.79 6.14 -33.78
C LYS A 689 -12.21 6.32 -32.35
N VAL A 690 -12.03 7.51 -31.79
CA VAL A 690 -12.28 7.75 -30.36
C VAL A 690 -13.77 7.70 -30.03
N LEU A 691 -14.62 8.30 -30.86
CA LEU A 691 -16.05 8.39 -30.58
C LEU A 691 -16.74 7.03 -30.51
N PRO A 692 -16.56 6.09 -31.47
CA PRO A 692 -17.14 4.76 -31.35
C PRO A 692 -16.66 4.01 -30.09
N ALA A 693 -15.37 4.14 -29.74
CA ALA A 693 -14.80 3.51 -28.56
C ALA A 693 -15.39 4.08 -27.26
N LEU A 694 -15.60 5.40 -27.18
CA LEU A 694 -16.28 6.03 -26.05
C LEU A 694 -17.74 5.59 -25.95
N GLN A 695 -18.45 5.54 -27.06
CA GLN A 695 -19.84 5.07 -27.10
C GLN A 695 -19.98 3.62 -26.61
N GLU A 696 -19.07 2.74 -27.03
CA GLU A 696 -19.00 1.34 -26.54
C GLU A 696 -18.73 1.31 -25.03
N HIS A 697 -17.77 2.09 -24.56
CA HIS A 697 -17.44 2.21 -23.15
C HIS A 697 -18.65 2.66 -22.30
N PHE A 698 -19.36 3.71 -22.72
CA PHE A 698 -20.54 4.18 -22.00
C PHE A 698 -21.73 3.22 -22.12
N ALA A 699 -21.91 2.55 -23.24
CA ALA A 699 -22.93 1.54 -23.40
C ALA A 699 -22.68 0.34 -22.44
N LEU A 700 -21.43 -0.08 -22.30
CA LEU A 700 -21.03 -1.13 -21.36
C LEU A 700 -21.32 -0.74 -19.90
N LEU A 701 -20.94 0.47 -19.51
CA LEU A 701 -21.13 0.96 -18.13
C LEU A 701 -22.60 1.24 -17.79
N SER A 702 -23.40 1.75 -18.74
CA SER A 702 -24.80 2.12 -18.46
C SER A 702 -25.64 0.96 -17.98
N THR A 703 -25.30 -0.27 -18.35
CA THR A 703 -26.01 -1.48 -17.88
C THR A 703 -25.88 -1.71 -16.37
N GLN A 704 -24.83 -1.16 -15.75
CA GLN A 704 -24.48 -1.40 -14.33
C GLN A 704 -24.45 -0.11 -13.50
N MET A 705 -24.55 1.06 -14.14
CA MET A 705 -24.34 2.35 -13.47
C MET A 705 -25.42 2.64 -12.43
N GLU A 706 -26.67 2.37 -12.73
CA GLU A 706 -27.76 2.61 -11.79
C GLU A 706 -27.54 1.82 -10.48
N ARG A 707 -27.14 0.55 -10.57
CA ARG A 707 -26.84 -0.29 -9.41
C ARG A 707 -25.66 0.29 -8.59
N ASN A 708 -24.63 0.78 -9.26
CA ASN A 708 -23.49 1.41 -8.62
C ASN A 708 -23.86 2.71 -7.91
N LEU A 709 -24.68 3.55 -8.54
CA LEU A 709 -25.15 4.82 -7.96
C LEU A 709 -26.08 4.58 -6.77
N ARG A 710 -27.00 3.59 -6.84
CA ARG A 710 -27.85 3.19 -5.71
C ARG A 710 -27.01 2.75 -4.50
N ARG A 711 -25.94 2.01 -4.73
CA ARG A 711 -25.00 1.63 -3.67
C ARG A 711 -24.30 2.86 -3.06
N LEU A 712 -23.91 3.85 -3.85
CA LEU A 712 -23.17 5.02 -3.37
C LEU A 712 -24.07 6.06 -2.68
N TYR A 713 -25.29 6.22 -3.13
CA TYR A 713 -26.16 7.35 -2.76
C TYR A 713 -27.57 6.95 -2.26
N GLY A 714 -27.88 5.66 -2.24
CA GLY A 714 -29.26 5.19 -1.98
C GLY A 714 -30.21 5.43 -3.15
N GLY A 715 -31.49 5.20 -2.93
CA GLY A 715 -32.53 5.33 -3.97
C GLY A 715 -32.93 6.77 -4.27
N GLN A 716 -32.65 7.73 -3.40
CA GLN A 716 -33.07 9.11 -3.59
C GLN A 716 -32.29 9.82 -4.69
N GLY A 717 -32.99 10.48 -5.62
CA GLY A 717 -32.38 11.27 -6.72
C GLY A 717 -31.61 10.41 -7.73
N ILE A 718 -31.89 9.13 -7.85
CA ILE A 718 -31.19 8.24 -8.80
C ILE A 718 -31.48 8.65 -10.24
N GLU A 719 -32.70 9.02 -10.58
CA GLU A 719 -33.06 9.47 -11.92
C GLU A 719 -32.24 10.72 -12.32
N ASP A 720 -32.15 11.72 -11.44
CA ASP A 720 -31.36 12.92 -11.69
C ASP A 720 -29.86 12.59 -11.85
N ARG A 721 -29.34 11.63 -11.07
CA ARG A 721 -27.96 11.21 -11.16
C ARG A 721 -27.67 10.43 -12.45
N MET A 722 -28.59 9.57 -12.86
CA MET A 722 -28.49 8.85 -14.13
C MET A 722 -28.59 9.80 -15.33
N GLN A 723 -29.49 10.79 -15.24
CA GLN A 723 -29.57 11.84 -16.26
C GLN A 723 -28.25 12.63 -16.33
N HIS A 724 -27.71 13.06 -15.20
CA HIS A 724 -26.47 13.82 -15.15
C HIS A 724 -25.28 12.99 -15.67
N TRP A 725 -25.21 11.69 -15.32
CA TRP A 725 -24.21 10.79 -15.87
C TRP A 725 -24.32 10.65 -17.40
N ALA A 726 -25.54 10.59 -17.95
CA ALA A 726 -25.76 10.54 -19.39
C ALA A 726 -25.35 11.86 -20.06
N GLU A 727 -25.66 13.03 -19.46
CA GLU A 727 -25.24 14.34 -19.95
C GLU A 727 -23.73 14.47 -19.97
N GLN A 728 -23.01 14.03 -18.95
CA GLN A 728 -21.57 14.05 -18.89
C GLN A 728 -20.93 13.07 -19.90
N SER A 729 -21.52 11.89 -20.07
CA SER A 729 -21.08 10.95 -21.12
C SER A 729 -21.21 11.55 -22.51
N GLN A 730 -22.31 12.28 -22.77
CA GLN A 730 -22.49 13.01 -24.04
C GLN A 730 -21.47 14.14 -24.17
N TYR A 731 -21.23 14.92 -23.12
CA TYR A 731 -20.20 15.97 -23.11
C TYR A 731 -18.81 15.47 -23.51
N VAL A 732 -18.42 14.30 -22.98
CA VAL A 732 -17.15 13.64 -23.32
C VAL A 732 -17.12 13.22 -24.79
N CYS A 733 -18.24 12.73 -25.33
CA CYS A 733 -18.37 12.41 -26.76
C CYS A 733 -18.27 13.67 -27.65
N ASP A 734 -18.90 14.78 -27.25
CA ASP A 734 -18.82 16.05 -27.95
C ASP A 734 -17.39 16.62 -27.93
N PHE A 735 -16.71 16.55 -26.77
CA PHE A 735 -15.29 16.89 -26.68
C PHE A 735 -14.45 16.07 -27.66
N ALA A 736 -14.61 14.74 -27.69
CA ALA A 736 -13.87 13.88 -28.61
C ALA A 736 -14.17 14.16 -30.09
N THR A 737 -15.35 14.69 -30.39
CA THR A 737 -15.73 15.04 -31.76
C THR A 737 -14.95 16.27 -32.26
N GLU A 738 -14.68 17.23 -31.40
CA GLU A 738 -14.09 18.52 -31.80
C GLU A 738 -12.59 18.63 -31.47
N ARG A 739 -12.13 18.00 -30.41
CA ARG A 739 -10.80 18.22 -29.83
C ARG A 739 -9.65 18.02 -30.81
N ALA A 740 -9.74 17.01 -31.65
CA ALA A 740 -8.68 16.69 -32.62
C ALA A 740 -8.42 17.85 -33.58
N GLU A 741 -9.45 18.59 -34.03
CA GLU A 741 -9.32 19.74 -34.92
C GLU A 741 -8.58 20.92 -34.22
N TYR A 742 -8.92 21.17 -32.95
CA TYR A 742 -8.20 22.19 -32.16
C TYR A 742 -6.73 21.76 -31.99
N MET A 743 -6.45 20.50 -31.71
CA MET A 743 -5.08 20.02 -31.54
C MET A 743 -4.25 20.10 -32.83
N LEU A 744 -4.85 19.88 -34.01
CA LEU A 744 -4.20 20.10 -35.30
C LEU A 744 -3.80 21.57 -35.46
N TRP A 745 -4.71 22.48 -35.10
CA TRP A 745 -4.47 23.92 -35.20
C TRP A 745 -3.37 24.38 -34.21
N TYR A 746 -3.42 23.96 -32.95
CA TYR A 746 -2.41 24.29 -31.94
C TYR A 746 -1.05 23.74 -32.31
N THR A 747 -1.00 22.45 -32.74
CA THR A 747 0.24 21.82 -33.20
C THR A 747 0.92 22.57 -34.33
N ASN A 748 0.17 22.98 -35.34
CA ASN A 748 0.72 23.73 -36.46
C ASN A 748 1.33 25.06 -36.03
N ARG A 749 0.78 25.73 -35.03
CA ARG A 749 1.31 26.99 -34.50
C ARG A 749 2.52 26.79 -33.60
N ALA A 750 2.42 25.87 -32.63
CA ALA A 750 3.48 25.61 -31.68
C ALA A 750 4.73 25.00 -32.33
N CYS A 751 4.59 24.30 -33.45
CA CYS A 751 5.71 23.74 -34.24
C CYS A 751 6.18 24.71 -35.34
N TYR A 752 6.41 25.98 -34.96
CA TYR A 752 6.87 26.99 -35.88
C TYR A 752 8.23 26.68 -36.52
N GLY A 753 8.45 27.11 -37.75
CA GLY A 753 9.68 26.86 -38.49
C GLY A 753 9.83 25.42 -38.99
N CYS A 754 8.75 24.61 -38.98
CA CYS A 754 8.74 23.23 -39.44
C CYS A 754 7.94 23.08 -40.74
#